data_298a910e9f3c3863abf44ef3c57b9028
#
_entry.id   298a910e9f3c3863abf44ef3c57b9028
#
_cell.length_a   1.000
_cell.length_b   1.000
_cell.length_c   1.000
_cell.angle_alpha   90.00
_cell.angle_beta   90.00
_cell.angle_gamma   90.00
#
_symmetry.space_group_name_H-M   'P 1'
#
loop_
_entity.id
_entity.type
_entity.pdbx_description
1 polymer ?
#
loop_
_entity_poly.entity_id
_entity_poly.type
_entity_poly.pdbx_seq_one_letter_code
_entity_poly.pdbx_strand_id
1 'polypeptide(L)'
;VFYLKRLSLFLFLLSLSYSQSAYFSAGLTARYGSGFQSSIEIGDTTRNSYVFREHTLDITAGYGNFSIWSNFEFSSPPRIGPDHLGLRKLRMMWESDYLSVSAGDLYGQFGRGLALNLWESQGIDWDSSLRGIWLTTRPNEKLTVDIVSGNSAGGRHLPIGPGVDPRIRDFSEDATVSALLLSVDNILPNLSIGLYGVDVDAFKPWFGKMQNLFGDVETVDSVNVRTRSFSPGFFVEYFGRDYDLYVEVMKRSLEIFDTDSLYSTPSFEWIYYERENKGWGGYASVSYYPGKLGLTLEYKNYFFDDSHPDIRTKLPYRLGRLAPIMNGPTAFKEHSAVLMRRTPHIMDFEDEVGIQAEVNLNVSDDLFLIFNYAQSSRHTGFRDVNYIDGYDGWEKVETESLLWFSDNEMFYPFKEFYGEFNYHYSPLNLDIRLMAARSSEIVESYVEIINELSYWENHTQEQLDWKKRDLYTLPTELTLSLPSGHGLTLYWEHQWEDYNDRNYLVYRDLSSSEIDSVTTDEILTVPYYYRYVALNLSKPSRYSAGFVYDFASGIKTGSPQNTDPANDSWLEEILRNSGVDMTNKWFGVQGSLYLTPATIFNVFYGSLQGGLKCDSGVCVYVPGIEDAFTVTITSNF
;
A
#
# COMPACT_ATOMS: atom_id res chain seq x y z
N VAL A 1 2.81 -5.58 48.04
CA VAL A 1 1.79 -6.60 47.62
C VAL A 1 1.66 -6.67 46.09
N PHE A 2 1.66 -5.54 45.38
CA PHE A 2 1.49 -5.48 43.92
C PHE A 2 2.66 -6.09 43.13
N TYR A 3 3.90 -5.87 43.60
CA TYR A 3 5.12 -6.45 43.01
C TYR A 3 5.26 -7.96 43.25
N LEU A 4 4.83 -8.44 44.40
CA LEU A 4 4.87 -9.87 44.73
C LEU A 4 3.88 -10.68 43.86
N LYS A 5 2.70 -10.13 43.53
CA LYS A 5 1.74 -10.79 42.63
C LYS A 5 2.25 -10.83 41.17
N ARG A 6 2.99 -9.81 40.75
CA ARG A 6 3.61 -9.81 39.41
C ARG A 6 4.78 -10.81 39.33
N LEU A 7 5.59 -10.89 40.37
CA LEU A 7 6.68 -11.85 40.47
C LEU A 7 6.16 -13.29 40.54
N SER A 8 5.06 -13.55 41.26
CA SER A 8 4.44 -14.88 41.32
C SER A 8 3.81 -15.29 39.98
N LEU A 9 3.22 -14.35 39.21
CA LEU A 9 2.72 -14.63 37.87
C LEU A 9 3.88 -14.94 36.90
N PHE A 10 4.97 -14.20 36.99
CA PHE A 10 6.17 -14.42 36.18
C PHE A 10 6.84 -15.78 36.51
N LEU A 11 6.95 -16.13 37.81
CA LEU A 11 7.46 -17.43 38.24
C LEU A 11 6.52 -18.59 37.88
N PHE A 12 5.20 -18.37 37.88
CA PHE A 12 4.22 -19.34 37.41
C PHE A 12 4.36 -19.58 35.89
N LEU A 13 4.50 -18.52 35.09
CA LEU A 13 4.77 -18.61 33.65
C LEU A 13 6.11 -19.32 33.36
N LEU A 14 7.16 -19.03 34.16
CA LEU A 14 8.44 -19.71 34.08
C LEU A 14 8.33 -21.22 34.47
N SER A 15 7.48 -21.57 35.42
CA SER A 15 7.27 -22.99 35.81
C SER A 15 6.54 -23.80 34.72
N LEU A 16 5.71 -23.15 33.90
CA LEU A 16 5.06 -23.78 32.75
C LEU A 16 6.06 -24.12 31.63
N SER A 17 7.16 -23.37 31.50
CA SER A 17 8.19 -23.60 30.48
C SER A 17 9.09 -24.82 30.75
N TYR A 18 9.02 -25.44 31.93
CA TYR A 18 9.74 -26.67 32.27
C TYR A 18 9.05 -27.97 31.82
N SER A 19 7.81 -27.88 31.32
CA SER A 19 7.10 -29.01 30.72
C SER A 19 7.48 -29.12 29.24
N GLN A 20 7.79 -30.33 28.75
CA GLN A 20 8.12 -30.59 27.35
C GLN A 20 7.01 -30.20 26.34
N SER A 21 5.82 -29.85 26.82
CA SER A 21 4.65 -29.47 26.05
C SER A 21 4.27 -27.98 26.18
N ALA A 22 5.00 -27.18 26.95
CA ALA A 22 4.74 -25.75 27.14
C ALA A 22 5.84 -24.89 26.47
N TYR A 23 5.43 -23.83 25.81
CA TYR A 23 6.36 -22.84 25.27
C TYR A 23 5.88 -21.42 25.60
N PHE A 24 6.83 -20.50 25.65
CA PHE A 24 6.59 -19.10 25.89
C PHE A 24 7.61 -18.30 25.06
N SER A 25 7.14 -17.25 24.40
CA SER A 25 8.00 -16.25 23.75
C SER A 25 7.42 -14.86 23.93
N ALA A 26 8.29 -13.87 24.02
CA ALA A 26 7.90 -12.48 24.08
C ALA A 26 8.80 -11.64 23.17
N GLY A 27 8.19 -10.71 22.42
CA GLY A 27 8.85 -9.74 21.58
C GLY A 27 8.53 -8.32 22.07
N LEU A 28 9.53 -7.49 22.30
CA LEU A 28 9.39 -6.10 22.67
C LEU A 28 9.96 -5.22 21.56
N THR A 29 9.18 -4.28 21.06
CA THR A 29 9.68 -3.18 20.24
C THR A 29 9.35 -1.85 20.90
N ALA A 30 10.36 -1.03 21.15
CA ALA A 30 10.19 0.32 21.67
C ALA A 30 10.78 1.31 20.67
N ARG A 31 10.00 2.28 20.24
CA ARG A 31 10.40 3.33 19.30
C ARG A 31 10.15 4.69 19.90
N TYR A 32 11.12 5.56 19.76
CA TYR A 32 11.02 6.97 20.11
C TYR A 32 11.57 7.80 18.95
N GLY A 33 10.89 8.87 18.61
CA GLY A 33 11.38 9.82 17.64
C GLY A 33 10.94 11.23 17.94
N SER A 34 11.80 12.18 17.62
CA SER A 34 11.51 13.62 17.68
C SER A 34 12.16 14.29 16.49
N GLY A 35 11.51 15.28 15.93
CA GLY A 35 11.96 16.06 14.78
C GLY A 35 10.91 17.06 14.38
N PHE A 36 10.97 17.50 13.16
CA PHE A 36 10.00 18.44 12.62
C PHE A 36 9.40 17.89 11.32
N GLN A 37 8.17 18.27 11.07
CA GLN A 37 7.47 17.99 9.83
C GLN A 37 7.03 19.33 9.21
N SER A 38 7.33 19.52 7.96
CA SER A 38 6.82 20.67 7.21
C SER A 38 5.45 20.32 6.64
N SER A 39 4.41 21.04 7.03
CA SER A 39 3.10 20.98 6.38
C SER A 39 2.98 22.15 5.41
N ILE A 40 2.54 21.86 4.18
CA ILE A 40 2.23 22.89 3.20
C ILE A 40 0.73 23.14 3.29
N GLU A 41 0.32 24.16 4.04
CA GLU A 41 -0.94 24.83 3.80
C GLU A 41 -0.74 25.84 2.67
N ILE A 42 -1.76 26.05 1.83
CA ILE A 42 -1.69 26.94 0.67
C ILE A 42 -1.17 28.31 1.10
N GLY A 43 0.10 28.58 0.78
CA GLY A 43 0.76 29.89 1.01
C GLY A 43 1.59 30.04 2.27
N ASP A 44 1.67 29.04 3.15
CA ASP A 44 2.51 29.11 4.36
C ASP A 44 3.16 27.74 4.67
N THR A 45 4.47 27.73 4.84
CA THR A 45 5.21 26.55 5.28
C THR A 45 5.31 26.58 6.80
N THR A 46 4.43 25.87 7.48
CA THR A 46 4.51 25.75 8.94
C THR A 46 5.36 24.54 9.31
N ARG A 47 6.37 24.75 10.15
CA ARG A 47 7.22 23.72 10.71
C ARG A 47 6.63 23.24 12.03
N ASN A 48 6.05 22.04 12.03
CA ASN A 48 5.42 21.47 13.20
C ASN A 48 6.33 20.46 13.89
N SER A 49 6.39 20.51 15.22
CA SER A 49 7.09 19.49 16.00
C SER A 49 6.43 18.13 15.80
N TYR A 50 7.21 17.14 15.41
CA TYR A 50 6.78 15.76 15.18
C TYR A 50 7.46 14.83 16.18
N VAL A 51 6.70 14.40 17.19
CA VAL A 51 7.19 13.47 18.23
C VAL A 51 6.35 12.22 18.19
N PHE A 52 6.99 11.04 18.31
CA PHE A 52 6.28 9.79 18.46
C PHE A 52 6.91 8.89 19.54
N ARG A 53 6.07 8.07 20.15
CA ARG A 53 6.44 7.11 21.20
C ARG A 53 5.59 5.86 21.00
N GLU A 54 6.23 4.77 20.65
CA GLU A 54 5.57 3.50 20.36
C GLU A 54 6.24 2.39 21.14
N HIS A 55 5.45 1.61 21.85
CA HIS A 55 5.90 0.42 22.56
C HIS A 55 4.94 -0.70 22.24
N THR A 56 5.43 -1.77 21.62
CA THR A 56 4.66 -2.98 21.35
C THR A 56 5.27 -4.15 22.09
N LEU A 57 4.43 -4.96 22.72
CA LEU A 57 4.81 -6.18 23.40
C LEU A 57 3.95 -7.33 22.88
N ASP A 58 4.57 -8.22 22.14
CA ASP A 58 3.97 -9.46 21.67
C ASP A 58 4.28 -10.59 22.65
N ILE A 59 3.26 -11.32 23.06
CA ILE A 59 3.40 -12.48 23.94
C ILE A 59 2.73 -13.67 23.27
N THR A 60 3.47 -14.75 23.12
CA THR A 60 2.93 -16.04 22.69
C THR A 60 3.20 -17.10 23.76
N ALA A 61 2.18 -17.82 24.15
CA ALA A 61 2.30 -18.93 25.07
C ALA A 61 1.46 -20.11 24.55
N GLY A 62 1.91 -21.34 24.82
CA GLY A 62 1.17 -22.52 24.43
C GLY A 62 1.39 -23.68 25.37
N TYR A 63 0.40 -24.58 25.43
CA TYR A 63 0.45 -25.81 26.18
C TYR A 63 -0.35 -26.89 25.45
N GLY A 64 0.33 -27.99 25.07
CA GLY A 64 -0.29 -29.02 24.25
C GLY A 64 -0.86 -28.46 22.95
N ASN A 65 -2.14 -28.70 22.76
CA ASN A 65 -2.89 -28.24 21.57
C ASN A 65 -3.41 -26.80 21.65
N PHE A 66 -3.18 -26.12 22.78
CA PHE A 66 -3.68 -24.77 23.00
C PHE A 66 -2.56 -23.74 22.91
N SER A 67 -2.82 -22.63 22.22
CA SER A 67 -1.94 -21.47 22.20
C SER A 67 -2.72 -20.16 22.34
N ILE A 68 -2.05 -19.15 22.88
CA ILE A 68 -2.54 -17.81 23.02
C ILE A 68 -1.47 -16.82 22.52
N TRP A 69 -1.89 -15.88 21.72
CA TRP A 69 -1.08 -14.74 21.30
C TRP A 69 -1.77 -13.46 21.72
N SER A 70 -1.01 -12.51 22.24
CA SER A 70 -1.50 -11.18 22.61
C SER A 70 -0.49 -10.12 22.23
N ASN A 71 -0.99 -9.01 21.70
CA ASN A 71 -0.23 -7.81 21.38
C ASN A 71 -0.72 -6.67 22.27
N PHE A 72 0.20 -6.10 23.04
CA PHE A 72 -0.02 -4.88 23.81
C PHE A 72 0.68 -3.74 23.12
N GLU A 73 -0.02 -2.63 22.97
CA GLU A 73 0.51 -1.41 22.39
C GLU A 73 0.30 -0.23 23.33
N PHE A 74 1.35 0.59 23.47
CA PHE A 74 1.35 1.83 24.25
C PHE A 74 2.00 2.91 23.37
N SER A 75 1.20 3.46 22.46
CA SER A 75 1.62 4.43 21.44
C SER A 75 0.82 5.72 21.62
N SER A 76 1.51 6.79 22.02
CA SER A 76 0.89 8.11 22.19
C SER A 76 1.94 9.24 22.21
N PRO A 77 2.02 10.04 21.15
CA PRO A 77 1.45 9.78 19.83
C PRO A 77 2.25 8.69 19.09
N PRO A 78 1.61 7.90 18.21
CA PRO A 78 2.31 6.98 17.32
C PRO A 78 3.00 7.72 16.19
N ARG A 79 3.81 6.98 15.40
CA ARG A 79 4.37 7.51 14.16
C ARG A 79 3.31 7.59 13.06
N ILE A 80 2.49 6.56 12.94
CA ILE A 80 1.40 6.43 11.97
C ILE A 80 0.22 5.80 12.71
N GLY A 81 -1.00 6.16 12.34
CA GLY A 81 -2.22 5.65 12.95
C GLY A 81 -2.58 6.35 14.28
N PRO A 82 -3.72 6.02 14.87
CA PRO A 82 -4.23 6.65 16.06
C PRO A 82 -3.51 6.16 17.33
N ASP A 83 -3.62 6.95 18.38
CA ASP A 83 -3.18 6.57 19.73
C ASP A 83 -3.80 5.24 20.19
N HIS A 84 -2.98 4.39 20.80
CA HIS A 84 -3.44 3.16 21.42
C HIS A 84 -2.75 2.92 22.77
N LEU A 85 -3.53 2.52 23.78
CA LEU A 85 -3.02 2.25 25.12
C LEU A 85 -3.67 0.97 25.66
N GLY A 86 -2.94 -0.15 25.65
CA GLY A 86 -3.38 -1.40 26.27
C GLY A 86 -3.31 -2.63 25.34
N LEU A 87 -4.19 -3.57 25.57
CA LEU A 87 -4.32 -4.78 24.74
C LEU A 87 -4.91 -4.39 23.39
N ARG A 88 -4.10 -4.49 22.34
CA ARG A 88 -4.54 -4.21 20.97
C ARG A 88 -5.17 -5.44 20.34
N LYS A 89 -4.52 -6.60 20.47
CA LYS A 89 -4.93 -7.84 19.83
C LYS A 89 -4.82 -9.03 20.77
N LEU A 90 -5.72 -9.98 20.58
CA LEU A 90 -5.74 -11.25 21.32
C LEU A 90 -6.23 -12.36 20.39
N ARG A 91 -5.48 -13.44 20.28
CA ARG A 91 -5.90 -14.66 19.59
C ARG A 91 -5.64 -15.88 20.45
N MET A 92 -6.64 -16.71 20.59
CA MET A 92 -6.57 -18.02 21.20
C MET A 92 -6.78 -19.08 20.13
N MET A 93 -5.98 -20.11 20.15
CA MET A 93 -6.05 -21.18 19.16
C MET A 93 -5.96 -22.54 19.85
N TRP A 94 -6.82 -23.44 19.42
CA TRP A 94 -6.78 -24.86 19.79
C TRP A 94 -6.72 -25.67 18.49
N GLU A 95 -5.79 -26.63 18.43
CA GLU A 95 -5.53 -27.41 17.22
C GLU A 95 -5.39 -28.88 17.51
N SER A 96 -6.06 -29.70 16.70
CA SER A 96 -5.92 -31.16 16.66
C SER A 96 -5.84 -31.62 15.20
N ASP A 97 -5.63 -32.91 14.97
CA ASP A 97 -5.51 -33.50 13.63
C ASP A 97 -6.75 -33.20 12.73
N TYR A 98 -7.95 -33.13 13.35
CA TYR A 98 -9.22 -33.02 12.63
C TYR A 98 -9.89 -31.67 12.78
N LEU A 99 -9.52 -30.88 13.77
CA LEU A 99 -10.21 -29.65 14.13
C LEU A 99 -9.23 -28.60 14.63
N SER A 100 -9.32 -27.40 14.09
CA SER A 100 -8.66 -26.20 14.59
C SER A 100 -9.70 -25.12 14.86
N VAL A 101 -9.59 -24.45 15.99
CA VAL A 101 -10.46 -23.34 16.39
C VAL A 101 -9.60 -22.17 16.78
N SER A 102 -9.78 -21.04 16.10
CA SER A 102 -9.17 -19.77 16.46
C SER A 102 -10.26 -18.79 16.90
N ALA A 103 -10.03 -18.08 17.98
CA ALA A 103 -10.95 -17.06 18.51
C ALA A 103 -10.17 -15.79 18.90
N GLY A 104 -10.75 -14.63 18.60
CA GLY A 104 -10.12 -13.32 18.81
C GLY A 104 -9.79 -12.65 17.48
N ASP A 105 -8.61 -12.05 17.36
CA ASP A 105 -8.17 -11.37 16.13
C ASP A 105 -7.66 -12.41 15.12
N LEU A 106 -8.38 -12.55 14.01
CA LEU A 106 -8.22 -13.60 13.00
C LEU A 106 -7.42 -13.09 11.80
N TYR A 107 -6.50 -13.92 11.33
CA TYR A 107 -5.68 -13.69 10.12
C TYR A 107 -5.72 -14.92 9.24
N GLY A 108 -5.78 -14.73 7.92
CA GLY A 108 -5.80 -15.78 6.92
C GLY A 108 -6.54 -15.34 5.66
N GLN A 109 -6.60 -16.21 4.66
CA GLN A 109 -7.20 -15.89 3.38
C GLN A 109 -7.91 -17.08 2.76
N PHE A 110 -8.87 -16.81 1.88
CA PHE A 110 -9.46 -17.81 1.00
C PHE A 110 -8.87 -17.66 -0.40
N GLY A 111 -8.38 -18.76 -0.97
CA GLY A 111 -7.66 -18.72 -2.25
C GLY A 111 -6.46 -17.76 -2.20
N ARG A 112 -6.42 -16.81 -3.13
CA ARG A 112 -5.43 -15.71 -3.18
C ARG A 112 -5.98 -14.39 -2.65
N GLY A 113 -7.08 -14.43 -1.92
CA GLY A 113 -7.59 -13.28 -1.20
C GLY A 113 -8.56 -12.39 -1.96
N LEU A 114 -9.10 -12.83 -3.11
CA LEU A 114 -10.05 -12.02 -3.88
C LEU A 114 -11.28 -11.63 -3.05
N ALA A 115 -11.82 -12.56 -2.23
CA ALA A 115 -13.01 -12.32 -1.41
C ALA A 115 -12.69 -12.16 0.08
N LEU A 116 -11.63 -12.82 0.59
CA LEU A 116 -11.23 -12.76 1.99
C LEU A 116 -9.71 -12.84 2.10
N ASN A 117 -9.08 -11.74 2.53
CA ASN A 117 -7.67 -11.62 2.86
C ASN A 117 -7.50 -10.80 4.15
N LEU A 118 -7.26 -11.50 5.25
CA LEU A 118 -7.10 -10.93 6.59
C LEU A 118 -5.61 -10.88 6.92
N TRP A 119 -5.02 -9.70 6.84
CA TRP A 119 -3.59 -9.52 7.03
C TRP A 119 -3.27 -8.20 7.74
N GLU A 120 -2.06 -8.09 8.23
CA GLU A 120 -1.54 -6.92 8.91
C GLU A 120 -0.20 -6.50 8.33
N SER A 121 0.00 -5.19 8.18
CA SER A 121 1.30 -4.58 7.95
C SER A 121 1.52 -3.43 8.92
N GLN A 122 2.34 -3.66 9.94
CA GLN A 122 2.71 -2.62 10.91
C GLN A 122 3.47 -1.45 10.27
N GLY A 123 4.12 -1.72 9.14
CA GLY A 123 4.90 -0.71 8.43
C GLY A 123 4.09 0.41 7.81
N ILE A 124 2.82 0.16 7.53
CA ILE A 124 1.84 1.10 6.97
C ILE A 124 0.61 1.23 7.87
N ASP A 125 0.64 0.65 9.09
CA ASP A 125 -0.47 0.58 10.05
C ASP A 125 -1.77 0.02 9.45
N TRP A 126 -1.64 -0.91 8.50
CA TRP A 126 -2.76 -1.62 7.91
C TRP A 126 -3.13 -2.86 8.71
N ASP A 127 -4.43 -3.04 8.95
CA ASP A 127 -4.97 -4.22 9.65
C ASP A 127 -6.38 -4.51 9.16
N SER A 128 -6.55 -5.63 8.44
CA SER A 128 -7.83 -6.14 7.96
C SER A 128 -8.34 -7.33 8.78
N SER A 129 -7.80 -7.58 9.97
CA SER A 129 -8.24 -8.68 10.84
C SER A 129 -9.71 -8.63 11.19
N LEU A 130 -10.30 -9.78 11.45
CA LEU A 130 -11.64 -9.91 12.02
C LEU A 130 -11.55 -10.32 13.49
N ARG A 131 -12.32 -9.67 14.34
CA ARG A 131 -12.52 -10.14 15.72
C ARG A 131 -13.68 -11.10 15.77
N GLY A 132 -13.38 -12.40 15.92
CA GLY A 132 -14.40 -13.43 15.78
C GLY A 132 -13.90 -14.83 16.02
N ILE A 133 -14.45 -15.78 15.27
CA ILE A 133 -14.12 -17.22 15.33
C ILE A 133 -13.82 -17.73 13.92
N TRP A 134 -12.74 -18.51 13.81
CA TRP A 134 -12.39 -19.31 12.64
C TRP A 134 -12.33 -20.77 13.04
N LEU A 135 -13.18 -21.57 12.42
CA LEU A 135 -13.25 -23.01 12.59
C LEU A 135 -12.74 -23.69 11.32
N THR A 136 -11.70 -24.51 11.43
CA THR A 136 -11.24 -25.40 10.35
C THR A 136 -11.47 -26.85 10.76
N THR A 137 -12.20 -27.61 9.96
CA THR A 137 -12.36 -29.04 10.16
C THR A 137 -11.83 -29.83 8.97
N ARG A 138 -11.15 -30.95 9.26
CA ARG A 138 -10.58 -31.87 8.29
C ARG A 138 -11.17 -33.27 8.52
N PRO A 139 -12.40 -33.52 7.99
CA PRO A 139 -13.08 -34.80 8.20
C PRO A 139 -12.29 -35.99 7.65
N ASN A 140 -11.43 -35.77 6.68
CA ASN A 140 -10.45 -36.71 6.14
C ASN A 140 -9.28 -35.93 5.52
N GLU A 141 -8.25 -36.66 5.07
CA GLU A 141 -7.01 -36.08 4.52
C GLU A 141 -7.20 -35.22 3.25
N LYS A 142 -8.38 -35.30 2.61
CA LYS A 142 -8.66 -34.59 1.35
C LYS A 142 -9.62 -33.41 1.50
N LEU A 143 -10.48 -33.41 2.52
CA LEU A 143 -11.52 -32.41 2.66
C LEU A 143 -11.17 -31.46 3.82
N THR A 144 -11.11 -30.18 3.51
CA THR A 144 -11.02 -29.10 4.49
C THR A 144 -12.27 -28.20 4.38
N VAL A 145 -12.82 -27.85 5.54
CA VAL A 145 -13.95 -26.94 5.66
C VAL A 145 -13.55 -25.83 6.62
N ASP A 146 -13.57 -24.58 6.15
CA ASP A 146 -13.35 -23.40 6.96
C ASP A 146 -14.64 -22.61 7.13
N ILE A 147 -14.95 -22.23 8.35
CA ILE A 147 -16.06 -21.34 8.71
C ILE A 147 -15.49 -20.16 9.47
N VAL A 148 -15.75 -18.96 9.00
CA VAL A 148 -15.26 -17.73 9.60
C VAL A 148 -16.45 -16.82 9.90
N SER A 149 -16.48 -16.24 11.09
CA SER A 149 -17.43 -15.20 11.43
C SER A 149 -16.82 -14.22 12.42
N GLY A 150 -16.97 -12.92 12.17
CA GLY A 150 -16.41 -11.90 13.03
C GLY A 150 -16.75 -10.49 12.54
N ASN A 151 -16.31 -9.53 13.33
CA ASN A 151 -16.47 -8.12 13.02
C ASN A 151 -15.14 -7.53 12.60
N SER A 152 -15.12 -6.78 11.51
CA SER A 152 -13.98 -5.96 11.13
C SER A 152 -13.75 -4.89 12.20
N ALA A 153 -12.51 -4.73 12.64
CA ALA A 153 -12.15 -3.69 13.62
C ALA A 153 -12.13 -2.27 13.03
N GLY A 154 -12.70 -2.09 11.85
CA GLY A 154 -12.75 -0.85 11.10
C GLY A 154 -11.64 -0.76 10.07
N GLY A 155 -12.00 -0.78 8.79
CA GLY A 155 -11.08 -0.47 7.71
C GLY A 155 -10.55 0.94 7.89
N ARG A 156 -9.23 1.10 7.89
CA ARG A 156 -8.62 2.42 7.87
C ARG A 156 -8.41 2.84 6.43
N HIS A 157 -8.85 4.04 6.10
CA HIS A 157 -8.37 4.71 4.91
C HIS A 157 -7.09 5.43 5.30
N LEU A 158 -6.01 4.98 4.71
CA LEU A 158 -4.71 5.61 4.89
C LEU A 158 -4.63 6.80 3.92
N PRO A 159 -4.25 8.00 4.42
CA PRO A 159 -4.08 9.15 3.55
C PRO A 159 -2.98 8.88 2.52
N ILE A 160 -3.31 9.00 1.24
CA ILE A 160 -2.39 8.75 0.13
C ILE A 160 -1.66 10.04 -0.29
N GLY A 161 -2.06 11.21 0.24
CA GLY A 161 -1.55 12.50 -0.17
C GLY A 161 -0.62 13.18 0.84
N PRO A 162 0.31 14.03 0.36
CA PRO A 162 1.08 14.90 1.24
C PRO A 162 0.16 15.92 1.95
N GLY A 163 0.54 16.31 3.18
CA GLY A 163 -0.20 17.32 3.96
C GLY A 163 -1.30 16.77 4.88
N VAL A 164 -1.63 15.49 4.80
CA VAL A 164 -2.56 14.86 5.73
C VAL A 164 -1.77 14.23 6.88
N ASP A 165 -2.15 14.51 8.13
CA ASP A 165 -1.52 13.85 9.29
C ASP A 165 -1.89 12.35 9.30
N PRO A 166 -0.93 11.42 9.15
CA PRO A 166 -1.20 9.99 9.08
C PRO A 166 -1.71 9.41 10.41
N ARG A 167 -1.80 10.21 11.46
CA ARG A 167 -2.34 9.85 12.78
C ARG A 167 -3.84 10.11 12.92
N ILE A 168 -4.42 10.89 12.03
CA ILE A 168 -5.86 11.18 12.02
C ILE A 168 -6.58 10.03 11.32
N ARG A 169 -7.56 9.45 11.99
CA ARG A 169 -8.48 8.50 11.35
C ARG A 169 -9.40 9.26 10.42
N ASP A 170 -9.38 8.89 9.14
CA ASP A 170 -10.35 9.42 8.21
C ASP A 170 -11.74 8.89 8.50
N PHE A 171 -11.89 7.57 8.62
CA PHE A 171 -13.14 6.97 9.08
C PHE A 171 -12.96 5.49 9.47
N SER A 172 -13.97 4.92 10.14
CA SER A 172 -14.04 3.50 10.45
C SER A 172 -15.26 2.88 9.81
N GLU A 173 -15.09 1.71 9.17
CA GLU A 173 -16.18 0.87 8.73
C GLU A 173 -16.47 -0.17 9.81
N ASP A 174 -17.76 -0.32 10.18
CA ASP A 174 -18.21 -1.43 10.99
C ASP A 174 -18.79 -2.50 10.07
N ALA A 175 -18.12 -3.63 9.97
CA ALA A 175 -18.55 -4.72 9.10
C ALA A 175 -18.64 -6.04 9.87
N THR A 176 -19.72 -6.75 9.68
CA THR A 176 -19.87 -8.15 10.10
C THR A 176 -19.60 -9.04 8.90
N VAL A 177 -18.68 -9.97 9.05
CA VAL A 177 -18.27 -10.90 8.00
C VAL A 177 -18.63 -12.33 8.39
N SER A 178 -19.22 -13.06 7.45
CA SER A 178 -19.46 -14.50 7.56
C SER A 178 -18.95 -15.19 6.29
N ALA A 179 -18.12 -16.21 6.42
CA ALA A 179 -17.51 -16.86 5.29
C ALA A 179 -17.42 -18.38 5.46
N LEU A 180 -17.53 -19.07 4.33
CA LEU A 180 -17.40 -20.54 4.23
C LEU A 180 -16.45 -20.87 3.07
N LEU A 181 -15.49 -21.77 3.31
CA LEU A 181 -14.67 -22.41 2.28
C LEU A 181 -14.79 -23.92 2.39
N LEU A 182 -14.99 -24.57 1.26
CA LEU A 182 -14.88 -26.01 1.07
C LEU A 182 -13.72 -26.28 0.12
N SER A 183 -12.67 -26.93 0.58
CA SER A 183 -11.51 -27.29 -0.21
C SER A 183 -11.34 -28.81 -0.26
N VAL A 184 -11.09 -29.33 -1.47
CA VAL A 184 -10.80 -30.72 -1.70
C VAL A 184 -9.43 -30.87 -2.34
N ASP A 185 -8.52 -31.49 -1.61
CA ASP A 185 -7.14 -31.71 -2.05
C ASP A 185 -6.99 -33.06 -2.73
N ASN A 186 -6.06 -33.14 -3.67
CA ASN A 186 -5.73 -34.36 -4.38
C ASN A 186 -6.95 -35.08 -4.99
N ILE A 187 -7.87 -34.33 -5.62
CA ILE A 187 -8.96 -34.88 -6.45
C ILE A 187 -8.36 -35.73 -7.57
N LEU A 188 -7.37 -35.19 -8.26
CA LEU A 188 -6.36 -35.87 -9.05
C LEU A 188 -5.00 -35.63 -8.39
N PRO A 189 -3.95 -36.40 -8.68
CA PRO A 189 -2.64 -36.15 -8.11
C PRO A 189 -2.23 -34.69 -8.27
N ASN A 190 -1.95 -34.03 -7.13
CA ASN A 190 -1.51 -32.63 -7.03
C ASN A 190 -2.55 -31.58 -7.47
N LEU A 191 -3.82 -31.94 -7.63
CA LEU A 191 -4.89 -31.01 -8.00
C LEU A 191 -5.83 -30.78 -6.83
N SER A 192 -5.98 -29.53 -6.41
CA SER A 192 -6.89 -29.06 -5.37
C SER A 192 -7.93 -28.10 -5.96
N ILE A 193 -9.14 -28.14 -5.42
CA ILE A 193 -10.25 -27.24 -5.79
C ILE A 193 -10.88 -26.70 -4.52
N GLY A 194 -11.12 -25.39 -4.46
CA GLY A 194 -11.86 -24.74 -3.40
C GLY A 194 -13.09 -24.03 -3.93
N LEU A 195 -14.17 -24.07 -3.14
CA LEU A 195 -15.40 -23.29 -3.34
C LEU A 195 -15.66 -22.47 -2.10
N TYR A 196 -15.93 -21.19 -2.25
CA TYR A 196 -16.17 -20.31 -1.11
C TYR A 196 -17.34 -19.34 -1.32
N GLY A 197 -17.83 -18.79 -0.20
CA GLY A 197 -18.75 -17.68 -0.19
C GLY A 197 -18.45 -16.77 1.01
N VAL A 198 -18.44 -15.46 0.77
CA VAL A 198 -18.19 -14.42 1.78
C VAL A 198 -19.36 -13.45 1.77
N ASP A 199 -20.02 -13.28 2.91
CA ASP A 199 -21.10 -12.32 3.15
C ASP A 199 -20.59 -11.22 4.08
N VAL A 200 -20.78 -9.96 3.68
CA VAL A 200 -20.34 -8.77 4.41
C VAL A 200 -21.51 -7.84 4.58
N ASP A 201 -21.89 -7.54 5.82
CA ASP A 201 -22.88 -6.54 6.20
C ASP A 201 -22.14 -5.38 6.88
N ALA A 202 -22.13 -4.21 6.26
CA ALA A 202 -21.31 -3.10 6.70
C ALA A 202 -22.10 -1.81 6.86
N PHE A 203 -21.76 -1.03 7.88
CA PHE A 203 -22.15 0.36 8.02
C PHE A 203 -20.98 1.23 7.59
N LYS A 204 -21.21 2.05 6.56
CA LYS A 204 -20.20 2.96 6.01
C LYS A 204 -20.67 4.40 6.23
N PRO A 205 -19.81 5.26 6.80
CA PRO A 205 -20.11 6.68 6.81
C PRO A 205 -20.08 7.20 5.37
N TRP A 206 -21.08 7.95 5.00
CA TRP A 206 -21.14 8.65 3.75
C TRP A 206 -21.13 10.16 4.01
N PHE A 207 -20.26 10.88 3.32
CA PHE A 207 -20.15 12.32 3.42
C PHE A 207 -20.65 12.95 2.12
N GLY A 208 -21.69 13.75 2.22
CA GLY A 208 -22.11 14.60 1.12
C GLY A 208 -21.19 15.80 0.98
N LYS A 209 -20.78 16.11 -0.23
CA LYS A 209 -20.24 17.42 -0.56
C LYS A 209 -21.38 18.33 -0.93
N MET A 210 -21.44 19.51 -0.33
CA MET A 210 -22.31 20.58 -0.77
C MET A 210 -21.45 21.63 -1.48
N GLN A 211 -21.71 21.87 -2.75
CA GLN A 211 -21.16 23.01 -3.45
C GLN A 211 -22.10 24.17 -3.23
N ASN A 212 -21.62 25.24 -2.61
CA ASN A 212 -22.42 26.45 -2.49
C ASN A 212 -22.47 27.18 -3.85
N LEU A 213 -23.39 28.13 -4.00
CA LEU A 213 -23.55 28.97 -5.20
C LEU A 213 -22.29 29.75 -5.62
N PHE A 214 -21.22 29.72 -4.82
CA PHE A 214 -19.95 30.41 -5.04
C PHE A 214 -18.79 29.45 -5.36
N GLY A 215 -19.06 28.14 -5.49
CA GLY A 215 -18.04 27.14 -5.81
C GLY A 215 -17.25 26.58 -4.63
N ASP A 216 -17.53 27.01 -3.39
CA ASP A 216 -16.89 26.45 -2.20
C ASP A 216 -17.52 25.10 -1.84
N VAL A 217 -16.70 24.12 -1.57
CA VAL A 217 -17.12 22.77 -1.16
C VAL A 217 -17.16 22.69 0.36
N GLU A 218 -18.34 22.59 0.94
CA GLU A 218 -18.51 22.30 2.37
C GLU A 218 -18.79 20.81 2.58
N THR A 219 -18.11 20.21 3.55
CA THR A 219 -18.42 18.85 4.00
C THR A 219 -19.66 18.89 4.89
N VAL A 220 -20.72 18.24 4.47
CA VAL A 220 -21.96 18.16 5.22
C VAL A 220 -22.04 16.84 5.98
N ASP A 221 -22.78 16.81 7.07
CA ASP A 221 -22.97 15.73 8.02
C ASP A 221 -22.85 14.31 7.44
N SER A 222 -22.12 13.44 8.15
CA SER A 222 -21.98 12.04 7.79
C SER A 222 -23.28 11.29 8.03
N VAL A 223 -23.77 10.58 7.03
CA VAL A 223 -24.86 9.62 7.16
C VAL A 223 -24.29 8.21 7.11
N ASN A 224 -24.62 7.37 8.10
CA ASN A 224 -24.24 5.96 8.04
C ASN A 224 -25.19 5.20 7.10
N VAL A 225 -24.62 4.63 6.04
CA VAL A 225 -25.34 3.83 5.07
C VAL A 225 -25.04 2.36 5.28
N ARG A 226 -26.05 1.54 5.34
CA ARG A 226 -25.88 0.09 5.39
C ARG A 226 -25.69 -0.48 3.99
N THR A 227 -24.67 -1.31 3.85
CA THR A 227 -24.38 -2.06 2.62
C THR A 227 -24.29 -3.55 2.93
N ARG A 228 -24.73 -4.39 2.02
CA ARG A 228 -24.52 -5.84 2.11
C ARG A 228 -23.94 -6.36 0.81
N SER A 229 -22.86 -7.13 0.90
CA SER A 229 -22.28 -7.79 -0.26
C SER A 229 -22.15 -9.29 -0.05
N PHE A 230 -22.39 -10.05 -1.13
CA PHE A 230 -22.15 -11.48 -1.16
C PHE A 230 -21.21 -11.83 -2.30
N SER A 231 -20.13 -12.55 -1.96
CA SER A 231 -19.01 -12.87 -2.87
C SER A 231 -18.76 -14.37 -2.96
N PRO A 232 -19.51 -15.12 -3.80
CA PRO A 232 -19.21 -16.50 -4.12
C PRO A 232 -18.02 -16.60 -5.09
N GLY A 233 -17.17 -17.62 -4.89
CA GLY A 233 -16.04 -17.86 -5.76
C GLY A 233 -15.54 -19.30 -5.71
N PHE A 234 -14.60 -19.59 -6.60
CA PHE A 234 -13.89 -20.86 -6.62
C PHE A 234 -12.45 -20.67 -7.07
N PHE A 235 -11.58 -21.60 -6.67
CA PHE A 235 -10.23 -21.68 -7.18
C PHE A 235 -9.85 -23.13 -7.53
N VAL A 236 -8.89 -23.23 -8.43
CA VAL A 236 -8.23 -24.47 -8.83
C VAL A 236 -6.74 -24.27 -8.71
N GLU A 237 -6.05 -25.21 -8.06
CA GLU A 237 -4.62 -25.18 -7.87
C GLU A 237 -4.00 -26.53 -8.23
N TYR A 238 -2.94 -26.49 -9.03
CA TYR A 238 -2.19 -27.66 -9.42
C TYR A 238 -0.69 -27.46 -9.17
N PHE A 239 -0.08 -28.37 -8.42
CA PHE A 239 1.36 -28.38 -8.12
C PHE A 239 2.03 -29.52 -8.88
N GLY A 240 2.67 -29.20 -10.01
CA GLY A 240 3.45 -30.16 -10.77
C GLY A 240 4.89 -30.29 -10.25
N ARG A 241 5.69 -31.10 -10.95
CA ARG A 241 7.11 -31.24 -10.63
C ARG A 241 7.92 -29.99 -11.01
N ASP A 242 7.62 -29.45 -12.17
CA ASP A 242 8.39 -28.36 -12.79
C ASP A 242 7.48 -27.15 -13.10
N TYR A 243 6.19 -27.20 -12.78
CA TYR A 243 5.23 -26.12 -13.01
C TYR A 243 4.07 -26.16 -12.01
N ASP A 244 3.57 -24.97 -11.68
CA ASP A 244 2.38 -24.75 -10.88
C ASP A 244 1.38 -23.93 -11.66
N LEU A 245 0.11 -24.20 -11.45
CA LEU A 245 -1.01 -23.47 -12.04
C LEU A 245 -1.99 -23.09 -10.94
N TYR A 246 -2.44 -21.87 -10.96
CA TYR A 246 -3.49 -21.37 -10.10
C TYR A 246 -4.50 -20.54 -10.91
N VAL A 247 -5.78 -20.74 -10.64
CA VAL A 247 -6.88 -19.93 -11.21
C VAL A 247 -7.92 -19.71 -10.14
N GLU A 248 -8.36 -18.47 -9.95
CA GLU A 248 -9.44 -18.09 -9.03
C GLU A 248 -10.40 -17.14 -9.74
N VAL A 249 -11.70 -17.34 -9.53
CA VAL A 249 -12.75 -16.46 -10.04
C VAL A 249 -13.81 -16.27 -8.96
N MET A 250 -14.28 -15.04 -8.81
CA MET A 250 -15.39 -14.70 -7.91
C MET A 250 -16.37 -13.75 -8.58
N LYS A 251 -17.59 -13.71 -8.05
CA LYS A 251 -18.59 -12.65 -8.31
C LYS A 251 -18.84 -11.88 -7.03
N ARG A 252 -19.26 -10.62 -7.17
CA ARG A 252 -19.80 -9.83 -6.06
C ARG A 252 -21.18 -9.30 -6.43
N SER A 253 -22.13 -9.41 -5.52
CA SER A 253 -23.35 -8.60 -5.52
C SER A 253 -23.29 -7.65 -4.33
N LEU A 254 -23.60 -6.39 -4.55
CA LEU A 254 -23.68 -5.36 -3.52
C LEU A 254 -25.07 -4.76 -3.52
N GLU A 255 -25.68 -4.65 -2.35
CA GLU A 255 -26.94 -3.94 -2.10
C GLU A 255 -26.67 -2.76 -1.17
N ILE A 256 -27.23 -1.60 -1.47
CA ILE A 256 -27.15 -0.38 -0.66
C ILE A 256 -28.54 -0.07 -0.12
N PHE A 257 -28.66 -0.02 1.22
CA PHE A 257 -29.92 0.24 1.91
C PHE A 257 -30.00 1.69 2.39
N ASP A 258 -31.22 2.16 2.65
CA ASP A 258 -31.53 3.46 3.27
C ASP A 258 -31.07 4.69 2.47
N THR A 259 -31.03 4.56 1.13
CA THR A 259 -30.69 5.66 0.24
C THR A 259 -31.76 6.76 0.20
N ASP A 260 -32.99 6.51 0.66
CA ASP A 260 -34.10 7.46 0.58
C ASP A 260 -33.88 8.71 1.44
N SER A 261 -33.12 8.62 2.54
CA SER A 261 -32.75 9.77 3.37
C SER A 261 -31.73 10.69 2.72
N LEU A 262 -31.03 10.20 1.72
CA LEU A 262 -30.02 10.94 0.96
C LEU A 262 -30.67 11.88 -0.08
N TYR A 263 -31.93 11.66 -0.46
CA TYR A 263 -32.65 12.40 -1.50
C TYR A 263 -33.49 13.57 -1.00
N SER A 264 -33.42 13.92 0.29
CA SER A 264 -34.41 14.83 0.89
C SER A 264 -34.08 16.33 0.81
N THR A 265 -32.94 16.74 0.26
CA THR A 265 -32.52 18.14 0.20
C THR A 265 -32.28 18.62 -1.23
N PRO A 266 -32.97 19.68 -1.72
CA PRO A 266 -32.95 20.11 -3.14
C PRO A 266 -31.64 20.77 -3.62
N SER A 267 -30.66 20.96 -2.76
CA SER A 267 -29.39 21.67 -3.07
C SER A 267 -28.17 20.77 -3.11
N PHE A 268 -28.34 19.47 -3.11
CA PHE A 268 -27.25 18.52 -3.17
C PHE A 268 -27.10 17.95 -4.58
N GLU A 269 -25.91 18.02 -5.18
CA GLU A 269 -25.53 17.15 -6.27
C GLU A 269 -25.45 15.72 -5.75
N TRP A 270 -26.45 14.95 -6.08
CA TRP A 270 -26.48 13.56 -5.71
C TRP A 270 -25.69 12.76 -6.72
N ILE A 271 -24.59 12.19 -6.26
CA ILE A 271 -23.94 11.10 -6.97
C ILE A 271 -24.92 9.93 -6.96
N TYR A 272 -25.44 9.60 -8.13
CA TYR A 272 -26.41 8.51 -8.30
C TYR A 272 -25.69 7.18 -8.06
N TYR A 273 -25.97 6.54 -6.93
CA TYR A 273 -25.53 5.16 -6.70
C TYR A 273 -26.65 4.23 -7.12
N GLU A 274 -26.32 3.27 -8.00
CA GLU A 274 -27.23 2.14 -8.23
C GLU A 274 -27.45 1.39 -6.92
N ARG A 275 -28.70 1.08 -6.59
CA ARG A 275 -29.06 0.33 -5.38
C ARG A 275 -28.48 -1.09 -5.36
N GLU A 276 -28.18 -1.63 -6.53
CA GLU A 276 -27.56 -2.94 -6.72
C GLU A 276 -26.37 -2.78 -7.65
N ASN A 277 -25.21 -3.27 -7.21
CA ASN A 277 -24.01 -3.34 -8.03
C ASN A 277 -23.56 -4.80 -8.16
N LYS A 278 -23.11 -5.20 -9.35
CA LYS A 278 -22.63 -6.54 -9.66
C LYS A 278 -21.26 -6.45 -10.31
N GLY A 279 -20.31 -7.12 -9.67
CA GLY A 279 -18.95 -7.17 -10.19
C GLY A 279 -18.39 -8.58 -10.20
N TRP A 280 -17.18 -8.72 -10.71
CA TRP A 280 -16.44 -9.97 -10.71
C TRP A 280 -14.95 -9.72 -10.60
N GLY A 281 -14.22 -10.71 -10.07
CA GLY A 281 -12.78 -10.72 -9.98
C GLY A 281 -12.20 -12.04 -10.46
N GLY A 282 -11.07 -11.97 -11.12
CA GLY A 282 -10.33 -13.14 -11.57
C GLY A 282 -8.82 -12.96 -11.41
N TYR A 283 -8.14 -14.05 -11.04
CA TYR A 283 -6.70 -14.12 -11.00
C TYR A 283 -6.24 -15.47 -11.51
N ALA A 284 -5.16 -15.47 -12.31
CA ALA A 284 -4.51 -16.68 -12.76
C ALA A 284 -3.00 -16.54 -12.71
N SER A 285 -2.30 -17.60 -12.33
CA SER A 285 -0.84 -17.65 -12.37
C SER A 285 -0.34 -18.99 -12.88
N VAL A 286 0.76 -18.95 -13.63
CA VAL A 286 1.51 -20.11 -14.09
C VAL A 286 2.97 -19.88 -13.75
N SER A 287 3.57 -20.81 -13.00
CA SER A 287 5.00 -20.84 -12.75
C SER A 287 5.62 -22.09 -13.39
N TYR A 288 6.75 -21.91 -14.06
CA TYR A 288 7.51 -22.99 -14.69
C TYR A 288 8.99 -22.86 -14.34
N TYR A 289 9.58 -23.91 -13.76
CA TYR A 289 10.94 -23.86 -13.20
C TYR A 289 11.81 -25.08 -13.55
N PRO A 290 12.12 -25.29 -14.87
CA PRO A 290 13.01 -26.36 -15.30
C PRO A 290 14.47 -26.02 -14.96
N GLY A 291 14.97 -26.55 -13.86
CA GLY A 291 16.38 -26.45 -13.46
C GLY A 291 16.84 -25.02 -13.12
N LYS A 292 17.55 -24.35 -14.04
CA LYS A 292 18.15 -23.02 -13.81
C LYS A 292 17.25 -21.85 -14.20
N LEU A 293 16.13 -22.11 -14.83
CA LEU A 293 15.13 -21.12 -15.27
C LEU A 293 13.91 -21.16 -14.37
N GLY A 294 13.46 -20.00 -13.91
CA GLY A 294 12.13 -19.77 -13.35
C GLY A 294 11.37 -18.80 -14.24
N LEU A 295 10.17 -19.14 -14.62
CA LEU A 295 9.23 -18.28 -15.35
C LEU A 295 7.93 -18.22 -14.58
N THR A 296 7.43 -17.02 -14.27
CA THR A 296 6.11 -16.81 -13.69
C THR A 296 5.33 -15.86 -14.57
N LEU A 297 4.11 -16.25 -14.91
CA LEU A 297 3.14 -15.42 -15.61
C LEU A 297 1.93 -15.26 -14.73
N GLU A 298 1.47 -14.03 -14.56
CA GLU A 298 0.29 -13.68 -13.77
C GLU A 298 -0.66 -12.85 -14.61
N TYR A 299 -1.95 -13.08 -14.40
CA TYR A 299 -3.04 -12.31 -14.97
C TYR A 299 -4.02 -11.97 -13.87
N LYS A 300 -4.41 -10.71 -13.78
CA LYS A 300 -5.49 -10.22 -12.90
C LYS A 300 -6.56 -9.53 -13.72
N ASN A 301 -7.77 -9.59 -13.23
CA ASN A 301 -8.89 -8.84 -13.81
C ASN A 301 -9.94 -8.60 -12.72
N TYR A 302 -10.03 -7.36 -12.24
CA TYR A 302 -10.94 -6.92 -11.20
C TYR A 302 -11.87 -5.89 -11.78
N PHE A 303 -13.15 -6.18 -11.81
CA PHE A 303 -14.20 -5.33 -12.34
C PHE A 303 -15.42 -5.37 -11.41
N PHE A 304 -15.42 -4.50 -10.41
CA PHE A 304 -16.48 -4.43 -9.42
C PHE A 304 -17.46 -3.29 -9.66
N ASP A 305 -17.27 -2.53 -10.72
CA ASP A 305 -18.18 -1.50 -11.23
C ASP A 305 -18.56 -0.38 -10.24
N ASP A 306 -17.66 -0.05 -9.32
CA ASP A 306 -17.88 0.96 -8.28
C ASP A 306 -17.22 2.29 -8.58
N SER A 307 -16.80 2.50 -9.81
CA SER A 307 -16.00 3.64 -10.16
C SER A 307 -16.82 4.90 -10.35
N HIS A 308 -16.36 6.00 -9.75
CA HIS A 308 -16.86 7.36 -9.95
C HIS A 308 -15.66 8.31 -10.12
N PRO A 309 -15.70 9.34 -10.99
CA PRO A 309 -14.55 10.18 -11.29
C PRO A 309 -13.99 10.92 -10.09
N ASP A 310 -14.85 11.55 -9.29
CA ASP A 310 -14.44 12.30 -8.11
C ASP A 310 -13.91 11.43 -6.97
N ILE A 311 -14.21 10.17 -7.01
CA ILE A 311 -13.97 9.25 -5.92
C ILE A 311 -12.60 8.57 -6.07
N ARG A 312 -12.07 8.45 -7.29
CA ARG A 312 -10.78 7.79 -7.54
C ARG A 312 -9.58 8.50 -6.94
N THR A 313 -9.66 9.82 -6.83
CA THR A 313 -8.49 10.64 -6.48
C THR A 313 -8.54 11.28 -5.11
N LYS A 314 -9.71 11.50 -4.51
CA LYS A 314 -9.81 12.42 -3.37
C LYS A 314 -10.67 11.97 -2.19
N LEU A 315 -11.55 10.99 -2.35
CA LEU A 315 -12.48 10.62 -1.29
C LEU A 315 -12.32 9.16 -0.86
N PRO A 316 -11.96 8.90 0.39
CA PRO A 316 -11.88 7.57 0.96
C PRO A 316 -13.25 6.90 1.19
N TYR A 317 -14.37 7.59 0.91
CA TYR A 317 -15.71 7.23 1.37
C TYR A 317 -16.62 6.80 0.23
N ARG A 318 -16.34 5.65 -0.38
CA ARG A 318 -17.19 5.07 -1.41
C ARG A 318 -18.15 4.08 -0.80
N LEU A 319 -19.45 4.24 -1.07
CA LEU A 319 -20.45 3.25 -0.65
C LEU A 319 -20.22 1.88 -1.30
N GLY A 320 -19.81 1.89 -2.57
CA GLY A 320 -19.55 0.68 -3.33
C GLY A 320 -18.16 0.07 -3.14
N ARG A 321 -17.24 0.73 -2.43
CA ARG A 321 -15.86 0.26 -2.25
C ARG A 321 -15.81 -1.16 -1.74
N LEU A 322 -14.83 -1.92 -2.22
CA LEU A 322 -14.51 -3.22 -1.67
C LEU A 322 -14.25 -3.15 -0.16
N ALA A 323 -14.76 -4.14 0.57
CA ALA A 323 -14.42 -4.28 1.97
C ALA A 323 -12.90 -4.41 2.12
N PRO A 324 -12.28 -3.88 3.19
CA PRO A 324 -10.83 -3.96 3.42
C PRO A 324 -10.26 -5.38 3.42
N ILE A 325 -11.13 -6.37 3.63
CA ILE A 325 -10.81 -7.80 3.58
C ILE A 325 -10.70 -8.37 2.17
N MET A 326 -11.07 -7.60 1.13
CA MET A 326 -11.01 -8.01 -0.27
C MET A 326 -9.77 -7.38 -0.91
N ASN A 327 -8.66 -8.08 -0.88
CA ASN A 327 -7.36 -7.60 -1.36
C ASN A 327 -6.69 -8.73 -2.14
N GLY A 328 -6.95 -8.78 -3.44
CA GLY A 328 -6.39 -9.76 -4.36
C GLY A 328 -4.93 -9.47 -4.74
N PRO A 329 -4.26 -10.37 -5.49
CA PRO A 329 -2.89 -10.20 -5.95
C PRO A 329 -2.69 -8.96 -6.83
N THR A 330 -1.55 -8.31 -6.69
CA THR A 330 -1.24 -7.07 -7.42
C THR A 330 -0.88 -7.30 -8.89
N ALA A 331 -0.29 -8.46 -9.23
CA ALA A 331 0.24 -8.81 -10.56
C ALA A 331 1.14 -7.69 -11.13
N PHE A 332 2.01 -7.14 -10.30
CA PHE A 332 3.16 -6.31 -10.63
C PHE A 332 4.22 -6.45 -9.52
N LYS A 333 5.47 -6.11 -9.85
CA LYS A 333 6.57 -6.27 -8.89
C LYS A 333 6.63 -5.12 -7.89
N GLU A 334 6.56 -5.44 -6.60
CA GLU A 334 6.92 -4.50 -5.54
C GLU A 334 8.43 -4.46 -5.36
N HIS A 335 9.02 -3.27 -5.51
CA HIS A 335 10.47 -3.09 -5.51
C HIS A 335 11.03 -2.82 -4.11
N SER A 336 12.26 -3.28 -3.87
CA SER A 336 13.02 -2.96 -2.65
C SER A 336 13.79 -1.64 -2.74
N ALA A 337 14.02 -1.14 -3.95
CA ALA A 337 14.74 0.10 -4.23
C ALA A 337 14.01 1.33 -3.67
N VAL A 338 14.73 2.26 -3.04
CA VAL A 338 14.13 3.36 -2.25
C VAL A 338 13.33 4.32 -3.13
N LEU A 339 13.90 4.75 -4.26
CA LEU A 339 13.22 5.71 -5.15
C LEU A 339 12.03 5.07 -5.86
N MET A 340 12.15 3.81 -6.29
CA MET A 340 11.03 3.07 -6.89
C MET A 340 9.87 2.88 -5.91
N ARG A 341 10.17 2.66 -4.64
CA ARG A 341 9.13 2.53 -3.59
C ARG A 341 8.43 3.84 -3.26
N ARG A 342 9.03 5.00 -3.55
CA ARG A 342 8.40 6.32 -3.36
C ARG A 342 7.45 6.70 -4.48
N THR A 343 7.61 6.07 -5.64
CA THR A 343 6.80 6.30 -6.83
C THR A 343 6.20 5.00 -7.37
N PRO A 344 5.53 4.20 -6.53
CA PRO A 344 4.96 2.93 -6.94
C PRO A 344 3.76 3.15 -7.85
N HIS A 345 3.39 2.11 -8.59
CA HIS A 345 2.08 2.02 -9.19
C HIS A 345 1.01 1.87 -8.09
N ILE A 346 -0.03 2.71 -8.14
CA ILE A 346 -1.15 2.63 -7.22
C ILE A 346 -2.27 1.84 -7.89
N MET A 347 -2.37 0.58 -7.50
CA MET A 347 -3.35 -0.34 -8.03
C MET A 347 -4.78 0.04 -7.64
N ASP A 348 -5.70 -0.11 -8.58
CA ASP A 348 -7.14 -0.04 -8.32
C ASP A 348 -7.71 -1.46 -8.14
N PHE A 349 -7.93 -1.88 -6.89
CA PHE A 349 -8.50 -3.19 -6.59
C PHE A 349 -9.96 -3.36 -7.05
N GLU A 350 -10.61 -2.27 -7.45
CA GLU A 350 -12.02 -2.27 -7.87
C GLU A 350 -12.17 -2.32 -9.38
N ASP A 351 -11.18 -1.82 -10.13
CA ASP A 351 -11.26 -1.69 -11.59
C ASP A 351 -9.87 -1.73 -12.24
N GLU A 352 -9.28 -2.93 -12.36
CA GLU A 352 -8.00 -3.07 -13.03
C GLU A 352 -7.82 -4.46 -13.67
N VAL A 353 -7.40 -4.47 -14.94
CA VAL A 353 -6.94 -5.66 -15.65
C VAL A 353 -5.47 -5.54 -15.98
N GLY A 354 -4.69 -6.63 -15.79
CA GLY A 354 -3.27 -6.59 -16.05
C GLY A 354 -2.60 -7.94 -16.11
N ILE A 355 -1.34 -7.91 -16.55
CA ILE A 355 -0.45 -9.06 -16.63
C ILE A 355 0.90 -8.74 -16.00
N GLN A 356 1.55 -9.77 -15.47
CA GLN A 356 2.95 -9.74 -15.08
C GLN A 356 3.68 -10.96 -15.64
N ALA A 357 4.92 -10.77 -16.07
CA ALA A 357 5.82 -11.86 -16.44
C ALA A 357 7.17 -11.67 -15.75
N GLU A 358 7.62 -12.66 -14.99
CA GLU A 358 8.92 -12.64 -14.34
C GLU A 358 9.77 -13.82 -14.81
N VAL A 359 11.03 -13.56 -15.16
CA VAL A 359 12.04 -14.54 -15.53
C VAL A 359 13.21 -14.47 -14.55
N ASN A 360 13.50 -15.58 -13.90
CA ASN A 360 14.62 -15.78 -13.00
C ASN A 360 15.59 -16.76 -13.62
N LEU A 361 16.86 -16.38 -13.82
CA LEU A 361 17.85 -17.19 -14.52
C LEU A 361 19.14 -17.33 -13.72
N ASN A 362 19.45 -18.55 -13.28
CA ASN A 362 20.73 -18.93 -12.71
C ASN A 362 21.70 -19.27 -13.84
N VAL A 363 22.50 -18.28 -14.31
CA VAL A 363 23.48 -18.47 -15.40
C VAL A 363 24.64 -19.33 -14.91
N SER A 364 25.18 -19.02 -13.72
CA SER A 364 26.22 -19.76 -13.03
C SER A 364 26.04 -19.68 -11.52
N ASP A 365 26.91 -20.31 -10.74
CA ASP A 365 26.87 -20.22 -9.28
C ASP A 365 27.11 -18.79 -8.76
N ASP A 366 27.78 -17.95 -9.56
CA ASP A 366 28.10 -16.57 -9.21
C ASP A 366 27.20 -15.54 -9.90
N LEU A 367 26.36 -15.93 -10.87
CA LEU A 367 25.57 -15.00 -11.69
C LEU A 367 24.09 -15.39 -11.74
N PHE A 368 23.24 -14.48 -11.22
CA PHE A 368 21.80 -14.58 -11.24
C PHE A 368 21.16 -13.34 -11.88
N LEU A 369 20.19 -13.55 -12.77
CA LEU A 369 19.46 -12.51 -13.49
C LEU A 369 17.98 -12.58 -13.18
N ILE A 370 17.34 -11.40 -13.05
CA ILE A 370 15.89 -11.26 -12.96
C ILE A 370 15.43 -10.29 -14.04
N PHE A 371 14.36 -10.65 -14.73
CA PHE A 371 13.64 -9.75 -15.63
C PHE A 371 12.16 -9.78 -15.27
N ASN A 372 11.54 -8.62 -15.22
CA ASN A 372 10.12 -8.48 -14.95
C ASN A 372 9.48 -7.51 -15.93
N TYR A 373 8.29 -7.84 -16.38
CA TYR A 373 7.42 -6.99 -17.17
C TYR A 373 6.04 -6.98 -16.57
N ALA A 374 5.45 -5.80 -16.39
CA ALA A 374 4.08 -5.64 -15.96
C ALA A 374 3.36 -4.62 -16.86
N GLN A 375 2.08 -4.86 -17.11
CA GLN A 375 1.20 -3.94 -17.81
C GLN A 375 -0.22 -4.08 -17.28
N SER A 376 -0.89 -2.95 -17.03
CA SER A 376 -2.28 -2.92 -16.61
C SER A 376 -3.00 -1.68 -17.13
N SER A 377 -4.33 -1.70 -17.04
CA SER A 377 -5.19 -0.55 -17.20
C SER A 377 -6.50 -0.74 -16.44
N ARG A 378 -7.28 0.33 -16.28
CA ARG A 378 -8.67 0.23 -15.83
C ARG A 378 -9.59 -0.18 -16.98
N HIS A 379 -10.80 -0.66 -16.65
CA HIS A 379 -11.85 -0.91 -17.64
C HIS A 379 -12.69 0.33 -17.90
N THR A 380 -12.73 1.27 -16.94
CA THR A 380 -13.61 2.43 -16.98
C THR A 380 -12.84 3.73 -16.96
N GLY A 381 -13.31 4.66 -17.78
CA GLY A 381 -12.96 6.07 -17.79
C GLY A 381 -14.20 6.93 -17.60
N PHE A 382 -14.02 8.24 -17.52
CA PHE A 382 -15.12 9.18 -17.31
C PHE A 382 -15.02 10.35 -18.28
N ARG A 383 -16.19 10.82 -18.70
CA ARG A 383 -16.39 12.00 -19.52
C ARG A 383 -17.22 13.00 -18.73
N ASP A 384 -16.76 14.23 -18.65
CA ASP A 384 -17.55 15.33 -18.12
C ASP A 384 -18.65 15.68 -19.13
N VAL A 385 -19.90 15.65 -18.71
CA VAL A 385 -21.03 16.02 -19.54
C VAL A 385 -21.66 17.28 -18.94
N ASN A 386 -21.22 18.44 -19.45
CA ASN A 386 -21.83 19.71 -19.10
C ASN A 386 -23.27 19.75 -19.60
N TYR A 387 -24.23 19.56 -18.71
CA TYR A 387 -25.64 19.76 -19.02
C TYR A 387 -25.96 21.27 -19.09
N ILE A 388 -26.82 21.64 -20.06
CA ILE A 388 -27.25 23.02 -20.35
C ILE A 388 -27.88 23.73 -19.13
N ASP A 389 -28.19 23.02 -18.07
CA ASP A 389 -28.87 23.52 -16.86
C ASP A 389 -27.92 23.74 -15.65
N GLY A 390 -26.59 23.72 -15.85
CA GLY A 390 -25.61 24.08 -14.80
C GLY A 390 -25.33 22.97 -13.78
N TYR A 391 -25.62 21.72 -14.12
CA TYR A 391 -25.21 20.55 -13.35
C TYR A 391 -24.04 19.88 -14.08
N ASP A 392 -22.90 19.78 -13.41
CA ASP A 392 -21.78 18.99 -13.87
C ASP A 392 -22.15 17.50 -13.74
N GLY A 393 -22.27 16.81 -14.86
CA GLY A 393 -22.57 15.39 -14.90
C GLY A 393 -21.37 14.61 -15.42
N TRP A 394 -21.21 13.38 -14.96
CA TRP A 394 -20.18 12.47 -15.46
C TRP A 394 -20.81 11.28 -16.16
N GLU A 395 -20.33 10.97 -17.35
CA GLU A 395 -20.67 9.75 -18.08
C GLU A 395 -19.56 8.73 -17.98
N LYS A 396 -19.91 7.51 -17.58
CA LYS A 396 -18.99 6.38 -17.54
C LYS A 396 -18.76 5.83 -18.94
N VAL A 397 -17.49 5.64 -19.30
CA VAL A 397 -17.06 5.04 -20.56
C VAL A 397 -16.33 3.74 -20.25
N GLU A 398 -16.65 2.65 -20.92
CA GLU A 398 -16.01 1.35 -20.75
C GLU A 398 -15.05 1.04 -21.90
N THR A 399 -14.01 0.25 -21.62
CA THR A 399 -13.10 -0.27 -22.67
C THR A 399 -13.83 -1.20 -23.64
N GLU A 400 -13.31 -1.34 -24.85
CA GLU A 400 -13.84 -2.27 -25.84
C GLU A 400 -13.75 -3.74 -25.39
N SER A 401 -12.81 -4.07 -24.52
CA SER A 401 -12.59 -5.42 -23.99
C SER A 401 -12.50 -5.41 -22.47
N LEU A 402 -13.40 -6.14 -21.81
CA LEU A 402 -13.34 -6.37 -20.37
C LEU A 402 -12.31 -7.45 -19.95
N LEU A 403 -11.68 -8.14 -20.92
CA LEU A 403 -10.71 -9.20 -20.63
C LEU A 403 -9.26 -8.80 -20.90
N TRP A 404 -9.03 -7.59 -21.43
CA TRP A 404 -7.69 -7.17 -21.81
C TRP A 404 -7.48 -5.68 -21.53
N PHE A 405 -6.27 -5.31 -21.16
CA PHE A 405 -5.91 -3.93 -20.87
C PHE A 405 -5.91 -3.04 -22.13
N SER A 406 -6.11 -1.76 -21.92
CA SER A 406 -6.12 -0.70 -22.93
C SER A 406 -4.87 0.16 -22.82
N ASP A 407 -4.38 0.65 -23.97
CA ASP A 407 -3.29 1.64 -24.04
C ASP A 407 -3.82 3.08 -24.13
N ASN A 408 -5.15 3.28 -24.14
CA ASN A 408 -5.74 4.60 -24.17
C ASN A 408 -5.62 5.27 -22.80
N GLU A 409 -5.17 6.53 -22.78
CA GLU A 409 -4.88 7.32 -21.59
C GLU A 409 -6.11 7.50 -20.68
N MET A 410 -7.33 7.45 -21.22
CA MET A 410 -8.57 7.49 -20.46
C MET A 410 -8.69 6.38 -19.43
N PHE A 411 -8.09 5.23 -19.70
CA PHE A 411 -8.17 4.02 -18.86
C PHE A 411 -6.95 3.81 -17.97
N TYR A 412 -6.15 4.85 -17.74
CA TYR A 412 -5.01 4.83 -16.80
C TYR A 412 -4.01 3.70 -17.08
N PRO A 413 -3.46 3.60 -18.32
CA PRO A 413 -2.49 2.55 -18.62
C PRO A 413 -1.22 2.70 -17.79
N PHE A 414 -0.73 1.55 -17.31
CA PHE A 414 0.55 1.39 -16.64
C PHE A 414 1.40 0.35 -17.37
N LYS A 415 2.70 0.60 -17.48
CA LYS A 415 3.69 -0.35 -18.02
C LYS A 415 4.98 -0.24 -17.24
N GLU A 416 5.61 -1.37 -16.92
CA GLU A 416 6.91 -1.43 -16.31
C GLU A 416 7.78 -2.53 -16.90
N PHE A 417 9.06 -2.20 -17.11
CA PHE A 417 10.14 -3.12 -17.39
C PHE A 417 11.18 -3.02 -16.29
N TYR A 418 11.59 -4.14 -15.74
CA TYR A 418 12.61 -4.24 -14.72
C TYR A 418 13.63 -5.31 -15.06
N GLY A 419 14.91 -5.02 -14.84
CA GLY A 419 16.01 -5.96 -14.95
C GLY A 419 16.95 -5.87 -13.76
N GLU A 420 17.45 -7.02 -13.31
CA GLU A 420 18.38 -7.12 -12.20
C GLU A 420 19.50 -8.11 -12.53
N PHE A 421 20.72 -7.72 -12.24
CA PHE A 421 21.94 -8.48 -12.41
C PHE A 421 22.63 -8.61 -11.05
N ASN A 422 22.75 -9.84 -10.55
CA ASN A 422 23.44 -10.16 -9.30
C ASN A 422 24.69 -10.99 -9.63
N TYR A 423 25.84 -10.48 -9.24
CA TYR A 423 27.12 -11.12 -9.51
C TYR A 423 28.03 -11.13 -8.28
N HIS A 424 28.51 -12.32 -7.91
CA HIS A 424 29.52 -12.48 -6.88
C HIS A 424 30.91 -12.55 -7.46
N TYR A 425 31.75 -11.53 -7.23
CA TYR A 425 33.13 -11.51 -7.67
C TYR A 425 34.07 -12.08 -6.59
N SER A 426 34.28 -13.39 -6.64
CA SER A 426 34.99 -14.17 -5.62
C SER A 426 36.42 -13.66 -5.30
N PRO A 427 37.25 -13.14 -6.24
CA PRO A 427 38.61 -12.69 -5.92
C PRO A 427 38.67 -11.53 -4.92
N LEU A 428 37.65 -10.68 -4.88
CA LEU A 428 37.54 -9.56 -3.94
C LEU A 428 36.49 -9.78 -2.87
N ASN A 429 35.74 -10.90 -2.93
CA ASN A 429 34.58 -11.15 -2.11
C ASN A 429 33.57 -9.98 -2.16
N LEU A 430 33.27 -9.56 -3.41
CA LEU A 430 32.46 -8.41 -3.76
C LEU A 430 31.14 -8.88 -4.40
N ASP A 431 30.03 -8.55 -3.77
CA ASP A 431 28.70 -8.73 -4.34
C ASP A 431 28.29 -7.46 -5.09
N ILE A 432 27.89 -7.63 -6.32
CA ILE A 432 27.46 -6.58 -7.24
C ILE A 432 26.01 -6.83 -7.62
N ARG A 433 25.14 -5.89 -7.31
CA ARG A 433 23.73 -5.90 -7.72
C ARG A 433 23.45 -4.63 -8.52
N LEU A 434 23.16 -4.81 -9.81
CA LEU A 434 22.79 -3.73 -10.72
C LEU A 434 21.33 -3.92 -11.13
N MET A 435 20.57 -2.85 -11.04
CA MET A 435 19.14 -2.86 -11.39
C MET A 435 18.85 -1.74 -12.39
N ALA A 436 17.87 -1.96 -13.25
CA ALA A 436 17.35 -0.94 -14.15
C ALA A 436 15.84 -1.11 -14.28
N ALA A 437 15.11 -0.03 -14.17
CA ALA A 437 13.66 0.00 -14.36
C ALA A 437 13.25 1.13 -15.27
N ARG A 438 12.22 0.88 -16.06
CA ARG A 438 11.46 1.89 -16.79
C ARG A 438 9.99 1.66 -16.54
N SER A 439 9.30 2.66 -15.97
CA SER A 439 7.84 2.65 -15.85
C SER A 439 7.21 3.85 -16.54
N SER A 440 5.98 3.66 -17.00
CA SER A 440 5.16 4.68 -17.63
C SER A 440 3.73 4.51 -17.15
N GLU A 441 3.12 5.58 -16.67
CA GLU A 441 1.80 5.54 -16.03
C GLU A 441 1.04 6.83 -16.27
N ILE A 442 -0.25 6.72 -16.56
CA ILE A 442 -1.19 7.82 -16.47
C ILE A 442 -1.67 7.94 -15.03
N VAL A 443 -1.36 9.05 -14.37
CA VAL A 443 -1.72 9.27 -12.96
C VAL A 443 -3.03 10.03 -12.79
N GLU A 444 -3.46 10.75 -13.81
CA GLU A 444 -4.72 11.50 -13.86
C GLU A 444 -5.21 11.52 -15.31
N SER A 445 -6.50 11.31 -15.53
CA SER A 445 -7.12 11.36 -16.85
C SER A 445 -8.61 11.69 -16.74
N TYR A 446 -9.09 12.59 -17.57
CA TYR A 446 -10.50 12.90 -17.71
C TYR A 446 -10.77 13.52 -19.09
N VAL A 447 -12.02 13.42 -19.56
CA VAL A 447 -12.48 14.06 -20.79
C VAL A 447 -13.33 15.25 -20.41
N GLU A 448 -12.89 16.43 -20.81
CA GLU A 448 -13.62 17.68 -20.65
C GLU A 448 -14.40 18.00 -21.93
N ILE A 449 -15.65 18.42 -21.79
CA ILE A 449 -16.44 18.94 -22.89
C ILE A 449 -16.29 20.45 -22.90
N ILE A 450 -15.50 20.96 -23.83
CA ILE A 450 -15.32 22.39 -24.02
C ILE A 450 -16.50 22.92 -24.86
N ASN A 451 -17.41 23.64 -24.22
CA ASN A 451 -18.42 24.41 -24.92
C ASN A 451 -17.78 25.72 -25.45
N GLU A 452 -17.37 25.74 -26.70
CA GLU A 452 -17.09 27.02 -27.33
C GLU A 452 -18.39 27.83 -27.40
N LEU A 453 -18.49 28.83 -26.52
CA LEU A 453 -19.50 29.88 -26.56
C LEU A 453 -19.26 30.80 -27.77
N SER A 454 -19.21 30.26 -28.98
CA SER A 454 -19.44 31.05 -30.16
C SER A 454 -20.95 31.15 -30.37
N TYR A 455 -21.46 32.34 -30.35
CA TYR A 455 -22.88 32.76 -30.37
C TYR A 455 -23.71 32.18 -31.54
N TRP A 456 -23.12 31.38 -32.42
CA TRP A 456 -23.74 30.97 -33.71
C TRP A 456 -23.56 29.50 -34.12
N GLU A 457 -22.72 28.72 -33.46
CA GLU A 457 -22.57 27.30 -33.79
C GLU A 457 -22.31 26.50 -32.51
N ASN A 458 -23.21 25.56 -32.19
CA ASN A 458 -23.04 24.57 -31.09
C ASN A 458 -21.95 23.55 -31.48
N HIS A 459 -20.70 23.92 -31.36
CA HIS A 459 -19.61 22.96 -31.44
C HIS A 459 -19.19 22.56 -30.01
N THR A 460 -19.54 21.37 -29.62
CA THR A 460 -18.97 20.69 -28.44
C THR A 460 -17.72 19.96 -28.89
N GLN A 461 -16.57 20.38 -28.43
CA GLN A 461 -15.33 19.64 -28.64
C GLN A 461 -15.01 18.85 -27.39
N GLU A 462 -14.82 17.55 -27.53
CA GLU A 462 -14.33 16.68 -26.46
C GLU A 462 -12.79 16.74 -26.44
N GLN A 463 -12.22 17.00 -25.28
CA GLN A 463 -10.78 16.98 -25.07
C GLN A 463 -10.42 16.01 -23.98
N LEU A 464 -9.51 15.09 -24.26
CA LEU A 464 -8.91 14.20 -23.27
C LEU A 464 -7.70 14.88 -22.64
N ASP A 465 -7.83 15.23 -21.37
CA ASP A 465 -6.76 15.76 -20.54
C ASP A 465 -6.16 14.65 -19.68
N TRP A 466 -4.83 14.63 -19.55
CA TRP A 466 -4.15 13.64 -18.77
C TRP A 466 -2.81 14.13 -18.23
N LYS A 467 -2.39 13.49 -17.14
CA LYS A 467 -1.05 13.63 -16.58
C LYS A 467 -0.34 12.28 -16.62
N LYS A 468 0.81 12.26 -17.27
CA LYS A 468 1.63 11.07 -17.47
C LYS A 468 2.94 11.19 -16.72
N ARG A 469 3.37 10.09 -16.12
CA ARG A 469 4.66 9.95 -15.44
C ARG A 469 5.48 8.88 -16.12
N ASP A 470 6.63 9.24 -16.68
CA ASP A 470 7.62 8.31 -17.22
C ASP A 470 8.84 8.31 -16.29
N LEU A 471 9.22 7.15 -15.74
CA LEU A 471 10.31 6.98 -14.80
C LEU A 471 11.40 6.08 -15.38
N TYR A 472 12.66 6.47 -15.16
CA TYR A 472 13.85 5.65 -15.42
C TYR A 472 14.66 5.59 -14.14
N THR A 473 14.86 4.40 -13.58
CA THR A 473 15.56 4.22 -12.30
C THR A 473 16.70 3.23 -12.45
N LEU A 474 17.87 3.60 -11.91
CA LEU A 474 19.09 2.79 -11.92
C LEU A 474 19.62 2.61 -10.49
N PRO A 475 19.11 1.63 -9.73
CA PRO A 475 19.68 1.26 -8.44
C PRO A 475 20.94 0.40 -8.61
N THR A 476 21.93 0.64 -7.76
CA THR A 476 23.21 -0.12 -7.71
C THR A 476 23.55 -0.40 -6.26
N GLU A 477 23.90 -1.63 -5.95
CA GLU A 477 24.39 -2.06 -4.65
C GLU A 477 25.72 -2.81 -4.81
N LEU A 478 26.73 -2.37 -4.05
CA LEU A 478 28.05 -2.99 -4.01
C LEU A 478 28.34 -3.36 -2.55
N THR A 479 28.52 -4.64 -2.26
CA THR A 479 28.86 -5.12 -0.91
C THR A 479 30.20 -5.82 -0.92
N LEU A 480 31.17 -5.21 -0.25
CA LEU A 480 32.53 -5.74 -0.09
C LEU A 480 32.67 -6.39 1.28
N SER A 481 32.99 -7.68 1.30
CA SER A 481 33.31 -8.41 2.52
C SER A 481 34.81 -8.40 2.80
N LEU A 482 35.20 -7.72 3.88
CA LEU A 482 36.60 -7.56 4.27
C LEU A 482 37.10 -8.76 5.09
N PRO A 483 38.41 -9.11 5.00
CA PRO A 483 39.01 -10.21 5.77
C PRO A 483 38.87 -10.06 7.29
N SER A 484 38.69 -8.84 7.79
CA SER A 484 38.44 -8.53 9.20
C SER A 484 37.03 -8.91 9.68
N GLY A 485 36.17 -9.47 8.79
CA GLY A 485 34.79 -9.80 9.05
C GLY A 485 33.86 -8.57 9.08
N HIS A 486 34.29 -7.45 8.47
CA HIS A 486 33.43 -6.29 8.24
C HIS A 486 32.86 -6.34 6.82
N GLY A 487 31.66 -5.83 6.65
CA GLY A 487 31.02 -5.57 5.36
C GLY A 487 30.96 -4.06 5.10
N LEU A 488 31.33 -3.64 3.90
CA LEU A 488 31.13 -2.28 3.43
C LEU A 488 30.13 -2.32 2.27
N THR A 489 28.98 -1.68 2.44
CA THR A 489 27.93 -1.62 1.41
C THR A 489 27.77 -0.20 0.93
N LEU A 490 27.92 0.02 -0.37
CA LEU A 490 27.54 1.23 -1.07
C LEU A 490 26.24 0.95 -1.82
N TYR A 491 25.23 1.70 -1.52
CA TYR A 491 23.94 1.71 -2.22
C TYR A 491 23.75 3.06 -2.90
N TRP A 492 23.42 3.06 -4.18
CA TRP A 492 23.24 4.28 -4.97
C TRP A 492 22.10 4.10 -5.94
N GLU A 493 21.16 5.05 -5.94
CA GLU A 493 20.07 5.12 -6.90
C GLU A 493 20.06 6.47 -7.60
N HIS A 494 19.71 6.44 -8.88
CA HIS A 494 19.38 7.61 -9.65
C HIS A 494 18.07 7.37 -10.40
N GLN A 495 17.15 8.32 -10.31
CA GLN A 495 15.86 8.28 -11.00
C GLN A 495 15.66 9.56 -11.78
N TRP A 496 15.28 9.42 -13.04
CA TRP A 496 14.76 10.48 -13.89
C TRP A 496 13.26 10.32 -14.00
N GLU A 497 12.54 11.40 -13.92
CA GLU A 497 11.10 11.46 -14.09
C GLU A 497 10.77 12.54 -15.09
N ASP A 498 10.13 12.16 -16.19
CA ASP A 498 9.48 13.08 -17.11
C ASP A 498 7.99 13.14 -16.76
N TYR A 499 7.56 14.27 -16.25
CA TYR A 499 6.15 14.50 -15.90
C TYR A 499 5.53 15.31 -17.02
N ASN A 500 4.60 14.70 -17.75
CA ASN A 500 3.91 15.28 -18.89
C ASN A 500 2.50 15.67 -18.46
N ASP A 501 2.15 16.95 -18.63
CA ASP A 501 0.83 17.49 -18.30
C ASP A 501 0.23 18.11 -19.56
N ARG A 502 -0.87 17.53 -20.05
CA ARG A 502 -1.58 18.05 -21.23
C ARG A 502 -2.44 19.26 -20.90
N ASN A 503 -2.87 19.38 -19.64
CA ASN A 503 -3.80 20.43 -19.20
C ASN A 503 -3.12 21.69 -18.65
N TYR A 504 -1.80 21.72 -18.57
CA TYR A 504 -1.05 22.80 -17.93
C TYR A 504 -1.27 24.18 -18.59
N LEU A 505 -1.48 24.20 -19.89
CA LEU A 505 -1.64 25.45 -20.65
C LEU A 505 -3.01 26.10 -20.43
N VAL A 506 -4.05 25.32 -20.25
CA VAL A 506 -5.41 25.82 -19.98
C VAL A 506 -5.46 26.61 -18.66
N TYR A 507 -4.78 26.12 -17.62
CA TYR A 507 -4.71 26.81 -16.33
C TYR A 507 -3.85 28.08 -16.36
N ARG A 508 -2.88 28.19 -17.25
CA ARG A 508 -1.98 29.32 -17.31
C ARG A 508 -2.62 30.53 -18.00
N ASP A 509 -3.50 30.30 -18.97
CA ASP A 509 -4.14 31.36 -19.74
C ASP A 509 -5.42 31.91 -19.11
N LEU A 510 -6.08 31.18 -18.22
CA LEU A 510 -7.19 31.67 -17.41
C LEU A 510 -6.79 32.84 -16.48
N SER A 511 -5.49 33.04 -16.23
CA SER A 511 -4.95 34.16 -15.45
C SER A 511 -4.64 35.42 -16.27
N SER A 512 -4.59 35.33 -17.58
CA SER A 512 -4.43 36.45 -18.50
C SER A 512 -5.76 36.77 -19.15
N SER A 513 -6.18 38.03 -19.08
CA SER A 513 -7.44 38.53 -19.65
C SER A 513 -7.48 38.55 -21.19
N GLU A 514 -6.58 37.87 -21.87
CA GLU A 514 -6.53 37.70 -23.32
C GLU A 514 -6.70 36.22 -23.64
N ILE A 515 -7.92 35.84 -24.03
CA ILE A 515 -8.23 34.55 -24.64
C ILE A 515 -7.77 34.61 -26.09
N ASP A 516 -6.49 34.42 -26.32
CA ASP A 516 -6.02 34.07 -27.67
C ASP A 516 -6.10 32.55 -27.81
N SER A 517 -6.54 32.09 -28.98
CA SER A 517 -6.77 30.68 -29.32
C SER A 517 -5.60 29.81 -28.92
N VAL A 518 -5.72 29.18 -27.74
CA VAL A 518 -4.74 28.21 -27.26
C VAL A 518 -4.91 26.95 -28.10
N THR A 519 -3.88 26.62 -28.86
CA THR A 519 -3.81 25.33 -29.51
C THR A 519 -3.57 24.27 -28.40
N THR A 520 -4.60 23.55 -28.07
CA THR A 520 -4.68 22.55 -26.98
C THR A 520 -3.80 21.30 -27.18
N ASP A 521 -2.91 21.30 -28.16
CA ASP A 521 -2.06 20.14 -28.52
C ASP A 521 -0.65 20.18 -27.88
N GLU A 522 -0.30 21.21 -27.11
CA GLU A 522 1.00 21.27 -26.46
C GLU A 522 1.01 20.51 -25.13
N ILE A 523 1.92 19.55 -25.03
CA ILE A 523 2.20 18.80 -23.80
C ILE A 523 3.36 19.48 -23.09
N LEU A 524 3.15 19.91 -21.84
CA LEU A 524 4.24 20.39 -21.02
C LEU A 524 4.98 19.21 -20.39
N THR A 525 6.28 19.08 -20.67
CA THR A 525 7.15 18.11 -20.02
C THR A 525 8.01 18.79 -18.96
N VAL A 526 7.89 18.34 -17.71
CA VAL A 526 8.72 18.82 -16.60
C VAL A 526 9.63 17.70 -16.14
N PRO A 527 10.96 17.82 -16.34
CA PRO A 527 11.90 16.80 -15.88
C PRO A 527 12.22 16.99 -14.40
N TYR A 528 12.23 15.87 -13.64
CA TYR A 528 12.67 15.79 -12.26
C TYR A 528 13.79 14.76 -12.13
N TYR A 529 14.71 14.97 -11.16
CA TYR A 529 15.83 14.08 -10.87
C TYR A 529 15.84 13.79 -9.38
N TYR A 530 16.00 12.51 -9.06
CA TYR A 530 16.12 12.04 -7.68
C TYR A 530 17.41 11.24 -7.52
N ARG A 531 18.06 11.35 -6.38
CA ARG A 531 19.24 10.55 -6.02
C ARG A 531 19.13 10.09 -4.59
N TYR A 532 19.47 8.85 -4.37
CA TYR A 532 19.61 8.29 -3.04
C TYR A 532 20.93 7.57 -2.94
N VAL A 533 21.72 7.86 -1.90
CA VAL A 533 23.02 7.23 -1.64
C VAL A 533 23.06 6.81 -0.19
N ALA A 534 23.44 5.56 0.07
CA ALA A 534 23.71 5.08 1.42
C ALA A 534 25.06 4.36 1.45
N LEU A 535 25.89 4.69 2.42
CA LEU A 535 27.12 4.00 2.72
C LEU A 535 26.99 3.37 4.10
N ASN A 536 27.21 2.06 4.21
CA ASN A 536 27.06 1.34 5.46
C ASN A 536 28.27 0.45 5.73
N LEU A 537 28.85 0.61 6.91
CA LEU A 537 29.88 -0.27 7.47
C LEU A 537 29.22 -1.15 8.52
N SER A 538 29.37 -2.46 8.39
CA SER A 538 28.76 -3.41 9.31
C SER A 538 29.75 -4.44 9.80
N LYS A 539 29.52 -4.94 11.01
CA LYS A 539 30.11 -6.17 11.52
C LYS A 539 28.96 -7.06 11.97
N PRO A 540 28.72 -8.19 11.27
CA PRO A 540 27.60 -9.06 11.56
C PRO A 540 27.47 -9.40 13.05
N SER A 541 26.24 -9.35 13.57
CA SER A 541 25.91 -9.61 14.98
C SER A 541 26.60 -8.72 16.02
N ARG A 542 27.17 -7.58 15.62
CA ARG A 542 27.81 -6.62 16.53
C ARG A 542 27.31 -5.19 16.34
N TYR A 543 27.53 -4.61 15.17
CA TYR A 543 27.12 -3.24 14.89
C TYR A 543 27.02 -2.95 13.39
N SER A 544 26.31 -1.89 13.08
CA SER A 544 26.41 -1.19 11.80
C SER A 544 26.44 0.31 12.02
N ALA A 545 27.07 1.04 11.12
CA ALA A 545 27.06 2.50 11.06
C ALA A 545 26.92 2.92 9.60
N GLY A 546 26.05 3.85 9.31
CA GLY A 546 25.76 4.26 7.95
C GLY A 546 25.51 5.75 7.83
N PHE A 547 25.68 6.22 6.61
CA PHE A 547 25.37 7.59 6.17
C PHE A 547 24.38 7.49 5.02
N VAL A 548 23.41 8.40 5.00
CA VAL A 548 22.37 8.50 3.97
C VAL A 548 22.36 9.90 3.39
N TYR A 549 22.31 9.99 2.08
CA TYR A 549 22.11 11.22 1.32
C TYR A 549 20.93 11.04 0.37
N ASP A 550 20.04 12.02 0.34
CA ASP A 550 18.85 12.05 -0.47
C ASP A 550 18.73 13.40 -1.18
N PHE A 551 18.24 13.42 -2.42
CA PHE A 551 18.17 14.62 -3.26
C PHE A 551 16.98 14.55 -4.22
N ALA A 552 16.29 15.69 -4.40
CA ALA A 552 15.28 15.91 -5.42
C ALA A 552 15.55 17.24 -6.15
N SER A 553 15.54 17.25 -7.50
CA SER A 553 15.81 18.46 -8.29
C SER A 553 14.68 19.49 -8.30
N GLY A 554 13.48 19.04 -8.03
CA GLY A 554 12.28 19.86 -8.01
C GLY A 554 11.26 19.27 -7.06
N ILE A 555 10.20 20.00 -6.79
CA ILE A 555 9.19 19.57 -5.85
C ILE A 555 7.86 19.57 -6.55
N LYS A 556 7.24 18.39 -6.57
CA LYS A 556 5.83 18.30 -6.89
C LYS A 556 5.03 19.06 -5.84
N THR A 557 3.99 19.74 -6.29
CA THR A 557 3.04 20.41 -5.41
C THR A 557 2.66 19.49 -4.26
N GLY A 558 2.93 19.91 -3.04
CA GLY A 558 2.62 19.13 -1.83
C GLY A 558 3.77 18.36 -1.17
N SER A 559 4.99 18.36 -1.73
CA SER A 559 6.17 17.82 -1.03
C SER A 559 6.85 18.90 -0.19
N PRO A 560 7.22 18.63 1.08
CA PRO A 560 7.92 19.60 1.91
C PRO A 560 9.28 19.95 1.33
N GLN A 561 9.56 21.24 1.24
CA GLN A 561 10.83 21.77 0.72
C GLN A 561 11.80 21.99 1.87
N ASN A 562 12.96 21.38 1.83
CA ASN A 562 14.07 21.79 2.69
C ASN A 562 14.80 23.00 2.07
N THR A 563 14.16 24.18 2.08
CA THR A 563 14.72 25.40 1.51
C THR A 563 15.11 26.44 2.57
N ASP A 564 14.59 26.33 3.79
CA ASP A 564 14.86 27.30 4.86
C ASP A 564 16.04 26.84 5.72
N PRO A 565 17.16 27.62 5.76
CA PRO A 565 18.31 27.32 6.63
C PRO A 565 17.98 27.22 8.11
N ALA A 566 16.89 27.85 8.56
CA ALA A 566 16.44 27.73 9.96
C ALA A 566 15.95 26.32 10.33
N ASN A 567 15.71 25.49 9.32
CA ASN A 567 15.23 24.12 9.47
C ASN A 567 16.34 23.07 9.35
N ASP A 568 17.59 23.50 9.11
CA ASP A 568 18.71 22.57 8.97
C ASP A 568 18.94 21.79 10.29
N SER A 569 19.19 20.50 10.16
CA SER A 569 19.77 19.71 11.24
C SER A 569 21.21 20.18 11.52
N TRP A 570 21.75 19.83 12.69
CA TRP A 570 23.16 20.12 13.00
C TRP A 570 24.13 19.65 11.90
N LEU A 571 23.87 18.52 11.28
CA LEU A 571 24.68 18.00 10.18
C LEU A 571 24.53 18.84 8.91
N GLU A 572 23.32 19.23 8.58
CA GLU A 572 23.00 20.08 7.42
C GLU A 572 23.57 21.48 7.58
N GLU A 573 23.53 22.03 8.79
CA GLU A 573 24.17 23.31 9.13
C GLU A 573 25.69 23.27 8.88
N ILE A 574 26.36 22.19 9.32
CA ILE A 574 27.80 22.01 9.06
C ILE A 574 28.09 21.95 7.56
N LEU A 575 27.30 21.21 6.80
CA LEU A 575 27.47 21.06 5.36
C LEU A 575 27.23 22.39 4.63
N ARG A 576 26.18 23.12 5.00
CA ARG A 576 25.88 24.45 4.44
C ARG A 576 27.00 25.46 4.76
N ASN A 577 27.50 25.47 5.99
CA ASN A 577 28.63 26.31 6.40
C ASN A 577 29.95 25.94 5.69
N SER A 578 30.05 24.70 5.20
CA SER A 578 31.16 24.22 4.37
C SER A 578 30.99 24.54 2.88
N GLY A 579 29.94 25.28 2.50
CA GLY A 579 29.67 25.71 1.13
C GLY A 579 28.83 24.73 0.31
N VAL A 580 28.22 23.72 0.93
CA VAL A 580 27.31 22.79 0.26
C VAL A 580 25.93 23.45 0.18
N ASP A 581 25.39 23.56 -1.04
CA ASP A 581 24.00 23.97 -1.25
C ASP A 581 23.08 22.85 -0.71
N MET A 582 22.23 23.17 0.27
CA MET A 582 21.35 22.21 0.95
C MET A 582 19.93 22.18 0.40
N THR A 583 19.61 22.98 -0.60
CA THR A 583 18.26 23.02 -1.20
C THR A 583 17.85 21.66 -1.72
N ASN A 584 16.71 21.14 -1.25
CA ASN A 584 16.18 19.82 -1.62
C ASN A 584 17.15 18.65 -1.39
N LYS A 585 17.98 18.74 -0.38
CA LYS A 585 18.92 17.71 0.03
C LYS A 585 18.70 17.35 1.49
N TRP A 586 18.67 16.06 1.77
CA TRP A 586 18.49 15.51 3.11
C TRP A 586 19.66 14.61 3.45
N PHE A 587 20.16 14.74 4.67
CA PHE A 587 21.28 13.95 5.17
C PHE A 587 20.89 13.26 6.47
N GLY A 588 21.41 12.05 6.65
CA GLY A 588 21.21 11.32 7.88
C GLY A 588 22.37 10.38 8.20
N VAL A 589 22.55 10.13 9.48
CA VAL A 589 23.45 9.10 10.00
C VAL A 589 22.64 8.08 10.76
N GLN A 590 23.00 6.81 10.62
CA GLN A 590 22.30 5.72 11.29
C GLN A 590 23.29 4.74 11.89
N GLY A 591 22.87 4.05 12.93
CA GLY A 591 23.67 3.02 13.56
C GLY A 591 22.79 1.94 14.18
N SER A 592 23.33 0.72 14.20
CA SER A 592 22.72 -0.41 14.91
C SER A 592 23.75 -1.03 15.83
N LEU A 593 23.33 -1.42 17.02
CA LEU A 593 24.16 -2.14 18.00
C LEU A 593 23.41 -3.40 18.45
N TYR A 594 24.03 -4.54 18.28
CA TYR A 594 23.52 -5.81 18.80
C TYR A 594 23.98 -5.97 20.25
N LEU A 595 23.11 -5.62 21.19
CA LEU A 595 23.40 -5.72 22.64
C LEU A 595 23.49 -7.19 23.06
N THR A 596 22.62 -8.02 22.49
CA THR A 596 22.63 -9.47 22.59
C THR A 596 22.21 -10.06 21.22
N PRO A 597 22.31 -11.37 20.98
CA PRO A 597 21.77 -11.98 19.77
C PRO A 597 20.26 -11.73 19.57
N ALA A 598 19.55 -11.46 20.67
CA ALA A 598 18.10 -11.24 20.68
C ALA A 598 17.71 -9.77 20.83
N THR A 599 18.66 -8.83 21.06
CA THR A 599 18.37 -7.44 21.32
C THR A 599 19.18 -6.53 20.41
N ILE A 600 18.47 -5.69 19.63
CA ILE A 600 19.04 -4.74 18.68
C ILE A 600 18.62 -3.33 19.10
N PHE A 601 19.61 -2.45 19.16
CA PHE A 601 19.43 -1.01 19.36
C PHE A 601 19.75 -0.28 18.06
N ASN A 602 18.80 0.47 17.52
CA ASN A 602 18.97 1.29 16.32
C ASN A 602 18.82 2.76 16.65
N VAL A 603 19.65 3.58 16.04
CA VAL A 603 19.61 5.04 16.15
C VAL A 603 19.71 5.67 14.77
N PHE A 604 18.97 6.75 14.56
CA PHE A 604 19.07 7.61 13.39
C PHE A 604 19.06 9.06 13.82
N TYR A 605 19.89 9.88 13.17
CA TYR A 605 19.88 11.33 13.31
C TYR A 605 20.03 11.99 11.95
N GLY A 606 19.19 12.99 11.66
CA GLY A 606 19.20 13.77 10.42
C GLY A 606 17.82 13.94 9.82
N SER A 607 17.78 14.22 8.53
CA SER A 607 16.55 14.48 7.79
C SER A 607 16.30 13.38 6.76
N LEU A 608 15.04 13.04 6.53
CA LEU A 608 14.58 12.08 5.53
C LEU A 608 13.43 12.65 4.73
N GLN A 609 13.47 12.48 3.43
CA GLN A 609 12.36 12.80 2.56
C GLN A 609 11.19 11.85 2.81
N GLY A 610 9.97 12.40 2.83
CA GLY A 610 8.74 11.61 2.85
C GLY A 610 8.47 10.91 1.52
N GLY A 611 7.41 10.13 1.47
CA GLY A 611 6.98 9.45 0.26
C GLY A 611 5.94 8.38 0.52
N LEU A 612 5.44 7.78 -0.55
CA LEU A 612 4.54 6.64 -0.46
C LEU A 612 5.29 5.42 0.09
N LYS A 613 4.60 4.67 0.93
CA LYS A 613 5.03 3.36 1.39
C LYS A 613 3.90 2.38 1.15
N CYS A 614 4.18 1.35 0.37
CA CYS A 614 3.20 0.35 -0.01
C CYS A 614 3.58 -1.03 0.52
N ASP A 615 2.57 -1.86 0.73
CA ASP A 615 2.67 -3.27 1.04
C ASP A 615 1.44 -3.97 0.46
N SER A 616 1.65 -4.99 -0.35
CA SER A 616 0.59 -5.76 -1.00
C SER A 616 -0.45 -4.87 -1.73
N GLY A 617 0.02 -3.82 -2.43
CA GLY A 617 -0.80 -2.86 -3.17
C GLY A 617 -1.48 -1.79 -2.32
N VAL A 618 -1.46 -1.89 -0.99
CA VAL A 618 -1.99 -0.87 -0.08
C VAL A 618 -0.90 0.16 0.22
N CYS A 619 -1.19 1.43 -0.02
CA CYS A 619 -0.21 2.51 0.10
C CYS A 619 -0.62 3.54 1.16
N VAL A 620 0.38 4.06 1.90
CA VAL A 620 0.24 5.19 2.83
C VAL A 620 1.32 6.22 2.54
N TYR A 621 0.99 7.48 2.66
CA TYR A 621 1.98 8.54 2.61
C TYR A 621 2.65 8.70 3.99
N VAL A 622 3.96 8.47 4.04
CA VAL A 622 4.78 8.70 5.25
C VAL A 622 5.42 10.08 5.11
N PRO A 623 5.12 11.01 6.01
CA PRO A 623 5.70 12.36 5.94
C PRO A 623 7.21 12.33 6.12
N GLY A 624 7.89 13.29 5.49
CA GLY A 624 9.30 13.58 5.73
C GLY A 624 9.52 14.05 7.16
N ILE A 625 10.69 13.80 7.71
CA ILE A 625 11.08 14.25 9.03
C ILE A 625 12.39 15.01 8.91
N GLU A 626 12.42 16.24 9.44
CA GLU A 626 13.58 17.11 9.46
C GLU A 626 14.19 17.17 10.86
N ASP A 627 15.53 17.27 10.94
CA ASP A 627 16.28 17.32 12.20
C ASP A 627 15.79 16.25 13.21
N ALA A 628 15.61 15.05 12.70
CA ALA A 628 15.02 13.97 13.47
C ALA A 628 16.05 13.17 14.24
N PHE A 629 15.72 12.88 15.49
CA PHE A 629 16.43 11.88 16.29
C PHE A 629 15.46 10.73 16.57
N THR A 630 15.81 9.52 16.11
CA THR A 630 14.98 8.33 16.36
C THR A 630 15.79 7.21 17.00
N VAL A 631 15.16 6.51 17.93
CA VAL A 631 15.71 5.33 18.60
C VAL A 631 14.71 4.20 18.51
N THR A 632 15.19 3.01 18.19
CA THR A 632 14.39 1.78 18.22
C THR A 632 15.14 0.68 18.95
N ILE A 633 14.47 0.04 19.91
CA ILE A 633 14.96 -1.16 20.59
C ILE A 633 14.01 -2.29 20.25
N THR A 634 14.56 -3.37 19.73
CA THR A 634 13.81 -4.61 19.47
C THR A 634 14.46 -5.74 20.25
N SER A 635 13.69 -6.50 21.01
CA SER A 635 14.19 -7.61 21.83
C SER A 635 13.22 -8.79 21.79
N ASN A 636 13.75 -9.99 21.61
CA ASN A 636 13.00 -11.25 21.62
C ASN A 636 13.49 -12.13 22.78
N PHE A 637 12.55 -12.77 23.49
CA PHE A 637 12.83 -13.58 24.67
C PHE A 637 12.22 -14.98 24.56
#